data_c24e90f8952250e83d677e8c357ccb12
#
_entry.id   c24e90f8952250e83d677e8c357ccb12
#
_cell.length_a   1.000
_cell.length_b   1.000
_cell.length_c   1.000
_cell.angle_alpha   90.00
_cell.angle_beta   90.00
_cell.angle_gamma   90.00
#
_symmetry.space_group_name_H-M   'P 1'
#
loop_
_entity.id
_entity.type
_entity.pdbx_description
1 polymer ?
#
loop_
_entity_poly.entity_id
_entity_poly.type
_entity_poly.pdbx_seq_one_letter_code
_entity_poly.pdbx_strand_id
1 'polypeptide(L)'
;MTAGNPAADPQGAPAEILEHRLALVMNGGVSLAVWMGGVACEIDNVRRASNGIPPRDGATEQEKAVHELWARATQRAGVRVTVDVIAGTSAGGLNGVLLATAIARGASLAGLEELWHDSGQMSAEALFRPQQNGVLSLMNGDFFHDQIAGELRQMTPTPHGRDVSLIVTSTALGSSSREVRDSAGDSFWEADHRRRFHFSRHGARPCYREGDDGYQLHDGEPVDDLTDDETLAWAGRASASYPVAFAPVEETPLLRQRRVWPDWKTSDTPDWLADGGILDNSPFDPVLESIQRKPVTGPWKRTLCFVVPSGDEAALGRDITPPAGGGAGNQPPEPPPWTSVAAAAFGFPREANFRDDIDHLHRTIHHGRSSFDVSRFLLLTDNIPAASTEAAPAAEDPLTEARRICTAVLPLYRQSCTAAAIYQVRDTIVRSRPNGYIDPVSEITDPGFGNAAHPWRPGTFPAAGDPLPTAWKWGADAADRVVRTMLRATTSESARGLRSASSEAGLGDLRKDLSKRLHQIAAISQAIDEYLVSAGTDAASLDDPIVIGMLDNAYDALGAGTALASSVAGAAQAYAGGRLAAPARAPDVLAAALAVEVSNGAGSLPDDSPRPVFDFARFGLGNPPPLLQDAYNSAMTGPDGTPNDPNNILYGTRLNHFAAFADADWRDWDWMWGRMNALARLARLLGLNDDEVNDLTKAILAAEGRGLPAVQDGITTAMNYTGKEIRDHLRSADRFPPALDALFDLLRSDAPTNPPLRTEIHDLGQAVSDLLARSGHEGHVKHHVLRDAALIIRHPFWKHVEPDR
;
A
#
# COMPACT_ATOMS: atom_id res chain seq x y z
N MET A 1 -34.84 -35.96 -50.59
CA MET A 1 -34.61 -35.76 -49.18
C MET A 1 -33.11 -35.50 -49.03
N THR A 2 -32.71 -34.26 -49.05
CA THR A 2 -31.33 -33.82 -48.93
C THR A 2 -31.09 -33.42 -47.47
N ALA A 3 -30.21 -34.15 -46.82
CA ALA A 3 -29.80 -33.83 -45.44
C ALA A 3 -28.98 -32.53 -45.44
N GLY A 4 -29.45 -31.57 -44.70
CA GLY A 4 -28.75 -30.30 -44.44
C GLY A 4 -27.53 -30.53 -43.54
N ASN A 5 -26.44 -30.01 -44.00
CA ASN A 5 -25.16 -29.90 -43.26
C ASN A 5 -25.39 -28.94 -42.09
N PRO A 6 -25.06 -29.26 -40.83
CA PRO A 6 -25.06 -28.26 -39.76
C PRO A 6 -23.97 -27.28 -40.01
N ALA A 7 -24.32 -25.99 -39.98
CA ALA A 7 -23.41 -24.86 -40.09
C ALA A 7 -22.30 -24.97 -39.01
N ALA A 8 -21.06 -24.89 -39.44
CA ALA A 8 -19.93 -24.78 -38.55
C ALA A 8 -20.11 -23.52 -37.65
N ASP A 9 -20.09 -23.74 -36.37
CA ASP A 9 -20.02 -22.70 -35.35
C ASP A 9 -18.80 -21.81 -35.67
N PRO A 10 -18.93 -20.47 -35.69
CA PRO A 10 -17.76 -19.59 -35.84
C PRO A 10 -16.86 -19.79 -34.63
N GLN A 11 -15.65 -20.31 -34.87
CA GLN A 11 -14.61 -20.41 -33.87
C GLN A 11 -14.53 -19.10 -33.13
N GLY A 12 -14.94 -19.11 -31.85
CA GLY A 12 -14.95 -17.94 -31.00
C GLY A 12 -13.56 -17.31 -30.96
N ALA A 13 -13.50 -16.00 -31.15
CA ALA A 13 -12.31 -15.22 -30.89
C ALA A 13 -11.82 -15.56 -29.46
N PRO A 14 -10.50 -15.71 -29.24
CA PRO A 14 -9.98 -16.00 -27.91
C PRO A 14 -10.53 -14.94 -26.94
N ALA A 15 -11.10 -15.42 -25.84
CA ALA A 15 -11.66 -14.53 -24.82
C ALA A 15 -10.58 -13.55 -24.35
N GLU A 16 -10.93 -12.29 -24.30
CA GLU A 16 -10.04 -11.22 -23.84
C GLU A 16 -9.56 -11.53 -22.42
N ILE A 17 -8.23 -11.54 -22.20
CA ILE A 17 -7.64 -11.77 -20.89
C ILE A 17 -7.66 -10.46 -20.10
N LEU A 18 -8.45 -10.41 -19.04
CA LEU A 18 -8.49 -9.27 -18.11
C LEU A 18 -7.25 -9.26 -17.20
N GLU A 19 -6.51 -8.17 -17.16
CA GLU A 19 -5.43 -7.98 -16.21
C GLU A 19 -6.00 -7.51 -14.85
N HIS A 20 -6.05 -8.41 -13.86
CA HIS A 20 -6.44 -8.06 -12.50
C HIS A 20 -5.22 -7.62 -11.71
N ARG A 21 -5.09 -6.32 -11.49
CA ARG A 21 -3.96 -5.69 -10.80
C ARG A 21 -4.24 -5.55 -9.32
N LEU A 22 -3.39 -6.12 -8.51
CA LEU A 22 -3.44 -6.03 -7.06
C LEU A 22 -2.40 -5.03 -6.57
N ALA A 23 -2.82 -4.11 -5.71
CA ALA A 23 -1.94 -3.24 -4.93
C ALA A 23 -2.08 -3.66 -3.47
N LEU A 24 -0.99 -4.00 -2.81
CA LEU A 24 -1.00 -4.57 -1.48
C LEU A 24 -0.61 -3.52 -0.44
N VAL A 25 -1.41 -3.41 0.63
CA VAL A 25 -1.05 -2.75 1.88
C VAL A 25 -0.95 -3.84 2.94
N MET A 26 0.25 -4.09 3.45
CA MET A 26 0.56 -5.18 4.36
C MET A 26 0.87 -4.63 5.75
N ASN A 27 0.01 -4.94 6.70
CA ASN A 27 0.05 -4.41 8.07
C ASN A 27 1.19 -5.04 8.89
N GLY A 28 1.61 -4.37 9.97
CA GLY A 28 2.56 -4.94 10.93
C GLY A 28 1.92 -5.94 11.90
N GLY A 29 2.68 -6.87 12.47
CA GLY A 29 2.11 -7.87 13.37
C GLY A 29 3.07 -8.91 13.96
N VAL A 30 4.27 -8.58 14.33
CA VAL A 30 5.26 -9.44 15.02
C VAL A 30 5.29 -10.90 14.47
N SER A 31 4.95 -11.94 15.25
CA SER A 31 4.94 -13.34 14.78
C SER A 31 3.84 -13.66 13.77
N LEU A 32 2.88 -12.75 13.57
CA LEU A 32 1.89 -12.84 12.48
C LEU A 32 2.53 -12.64 11.09
N ALA A 33 3.82 -12.31 11.05
CA ALA A 33 4.65 -12.37 9.85
C ALA A 33 4.57 -13.74 9.16
N VAL A 34 4.45 -14.82 9.92
CA VAL A 34 4.31 -16.19 9.40
C VAL A 34 3.01 -16.33 8.60
N TRP A 35 1.89 -15.91 9.16
CA TRP A 35 0.60 -15.90 8.45
C TRP A 35 0.64 -15.03 7.19
N MET A 36 1.23 -13.83 7.28
CA MET A 36 1.39 -12.96 6.10
C MET A 36 2.28 -13.58 5.04
N GLY A 37 3.29 -14.36 5.45
CA GLY A 37 4.10 -15.15 4.54
C GLY A 37 3.28 -16.13 3.74
N GLY A 38 2.37 -16.86 4.40
CA GLY A 38 1.41 -17.75 3.74
C GLY A 38 0.49 -17.01 2.77
N VAL A 39 0.01 -15.82 3.13
CA VAL A 39 -0.78 -14.95 2.24
C VAL A 39 0.04 -14.52 1.03
N ALA A 40 1.27 -14.05 1.23
CA ALA A 40 2.16 -13.61 0.15
C ALA A 40 2.51 -14.76 -0.80
N CYS A 41 2.78 -15.94 -0.25
CA CYS A 41 3.03 -17.17 -1.02
C CYS A 41 1.86 -17.51 -1.94
N GLU A 42 0.63 -17.49 -1.45
CA GLU A 42 -0.53 -17.85 -2.26
C GLU A 42 -0.87 -16.78 -3.31
N ILE A 43 -0.65 -15.49 -3.01
CA ILE A 43 -0.72 -14.40 -3.99
C ILE A 43 0.33 -14.61 -5.10
N ASP A 44 1.55 -15.01 -4.76
CA ASP A 44 2.58 -15.31 -5.75
C ASP A 44 2.25 -16.56 -6.59
N ASN A 45 1.68 -17.60 -5.98
CA ASN A 45 1.24 -18.81 -6.68
C ASN A 45 0.21 -18.48 -7.77
N VAL A 46 -0.85 -17.76 -7.45
CA VAL A 46 -1.87 -17.38 -8.45
C VAL A 46 -1.30 -16.44 -9.51
N ARG A 47 -0.43 -15.47 -9.11
CA ARG A 47 0.26 -14.57 -10.05
C ARG A 47 1.09 -15.38 -11.04
N ARG A 48 1.92 -16.31 -10.57
CA ARG A 48 2.77 -17.16 -11.42
C ARG A 48 1.94 -18.04 -12.34
N ALA A 49 0.96 -18.74 -11.80
CA ALA A 49 0.09 -19.63 -12.56
C ALA A 49 -0.69 -18.90 -13.66
N SER A 50 -1.30 -17.75 -13.35
CA SER A 50 -2.08 -16.96 -14.32
C SER A 50 -1.23 -16.32 -15.43
N ASN A 51 0.07 -16.15 -15.20
CA ASN A 51 1.01 -15.61 -16.18
C ASN A 51 1.82 -16.70 -16.92
N GLY A 52 1.49 -17.98 -16.72
CA GLY A 52 2.21 -19.09 -17.35
C GLY A 52 3.67 -19.22 -16.91
N ILE A 53 4.02 -18.68 -15.71
CA ILE A 53 5.35 -18.83 -15.12
C ILE A 53 5.40 -20.21 -14.47
N PRO A 54 6.34 -21.08 -14.84
CA PRO A 54 6.36 -22.47 -14.33
C PRO A 54 6.52 -22.50 -12.80
N PRO A 55 6.14 -23.61 -12.15
CA PRO A 55 6.50 -23.89 -10.76
C PRO A 55 8.01 -23.76 -10.56
N ARG A 56 8.44 -23.58 -9.31
CA ARG A 56 9.88 -23.55 -8.99
C ARG A 56 10.60 -24.84 -9.38
N ASP A 57 11.88 -24.76 -9.63
CA ASP A 57 12.71 -25.95 -9.75
C ASP A 57 12.72 -26.70 -8.42
N GLY A 58 12.50 -28.01 -8.46
CA GLY A 58 12.40 -28.83 -7.27
C GLY A 58 11.05 -28.81 -6.54
N ALA A 59 10.03 -28.13 -7.10
CA ALA A 59 8.66 -28.18 -6.54
C ALA A 59 8.16 -29.61 -6.39
N THR A 60 7.51 -29.90 -5.27
CA THR A 60 6.86 -31.17 -5.00
C THR A 60 5.68 -31.41 -5.97
N GLU A 61 5.20 -32.63 -6.09
CA GLU A 61 4.03 -32.96 -6.93
C GLU A 61 2.77 -32.24 -6.41
N GLN A 62 2.68 -32.03 -5.10
CA GLN A 62 1.58 -31.29 -4.48
C GLN A 62 1.61 -29.81 -4.81
N GLU A 63 2.79 -29.16 -4.74
CA GLU A 63 2.96 -27.76 -5.15
C GLU A 63 2.65 -27.59 -6.65
N LYS A 64 3.08 -28.51 -7.50
CA LYS A 64 2.71 -28.52 -8.94
C LYS A 64 1.21 -28.63 -9.13
N ALA A 65 0.54 -29.49 -8.35
CA ALA A 65 -0.92 -29.62 -8.41
C ALA A 65 -1.65 -28.32 -8.04
N VAL A 66 -1.20 -27.61 -6.98
CA VAL A 66 -1.72 -26.28 -6.61
C VAL A 66 -1.55 -25.29 -7.78
N HIS A 67 -0.36 -25.26 -8.37
CA HIS A 67 -0.05 -24.37 -9.50
C HIS A 67 -0.96 -24.66 -10.72
N GLU A 68 -1.14 -25.93 -11.07
CA GLU A 68 -2.01 -26.34 -12.20
C GLU A 68 -3.48 -26.01 -11.97
N LEU A 69 -3.96 -26.13 -10.72
CA LEU A 69 -5.31 -25.76 -10.35
C LEU A 69 -5.53 -24.27 -10.51
N TRP A 70 -4.61 -23.45 -10.03
CA TRP A 70 -4.64 -22.00 -10.24
C TRP A 70 -4.58 -21.61 -11.71
N ALA A 71 -3.71 -22.25 -12.50
CA ALA A 71 -3.61 -22.00 -13.94
C ALA A 71 -4.93 -22.29 -14.66
N ARG A 72 -5.59 -23.42 -14.35
CA ARG A 72 -6.89 -23.78 -14.94
C ARG A 72 -8.00 -22.81 -14.51
N ALA A 73 -8.06 -22.47 -13.23
CA ALA A 73 -9.07 -21.56 -12.69
C ALA A 73 -8.96 -20.16 -13.30
N THR A 74 -7.76 -19.59 -13.36
CA THR A 74 -7.51 -18.26 -13.93
C THR A 74 -7.69 -18.24 -15.45
N GLN A 75 -7.33 -19.31 -16.16
CA GLN A 75 -7.58 -19.47 -17.59
C GLN A 75 -9.08 -19.49 -17.88
N ARG A 76 -9.86 -20.28 -17.10
CA ARG A 76 -11.33 -20.32 -17.23
C ARG A 76 -11.97 -18.95 -16.95
N ALA A 77 -11.47 -18.25 -15.93
CA ALA A 77 -11.93 -16.91 -15.59
C ALA A 77 -11.52 -15.84 -16.62
N GLY A 78 -10.60 -16.16 -17.54
CA GLY A 78 -10.06 -15.20 -18.50
C GLY A 78 -9.24 -14.07 -17.81
N VAL A 79 -8.55 -14.37 -16.71
CA VAL A 79 -7.89 -13.37 -15.86
C VAL A 79 -6.41 -13.65 -15.73
N ARG A 80 -5.61 -12.60 -15.79
CA ARG A 80 -4.19 -12.58 -15.43
C ARG A 80 -4.00 -11.73 -14.19
N VAL A 81 -3.38 -12.27 -13.14
CA VAL A 81 -3.12 -11.55 -11.90
C VAL A 81 -1.75 -10.89 -11.95
N THR A 82 -1.70 -9.61 -11.66
CA THR A 82 -0.47 -8.81 -11.55
C THR A 82 -0.44 -8.12 -10.20
N VAL A 83 0.70 -8.16 -9.51
CA VAL A 83 0.97 -7.35 -8.32
C VAL A 83 2.01 -6.33 -8.69
N ASP A 84 1.67 -5.04 -8.66
CA ASP A 84 2.53 -3.97 -9.17
C ASP A 84 2.84 -2.86 -8.15
N VAL A 85 2.16 -2.84 -7.00
CA VAL A 85 2.45 -1.95 -5.87
C VAL A 85 2.33 -2.75 -4.58
N ILE A 86 3.32 -2.63 -3.72
CA ILE A 86 3.36 -3.24 -2.39
C ILE A 86 3.84 -2.18 -1.41
N ALA A 87 3.07 -1.96 -0.34
CA ALA A 87 3.55 -1.20 0.80
C ALA A 87 3.40 -2.06 2.06
N GLY A 88 4.39 -2.04 2.91
CA GLY A 88 4.39 -2.87 4.10
C GLY A 88 5.10 -2.26 5.27
N THR A 89 4.65 -2.66 6.46
CA THR A 89 5.14 -2.21 7.75
C THR A 89 5.49 -3.41 8.61
N SER A 90 6.63 -3.38 9.30
CA SER A 90 7.04 -4.45 10.23
C SER A 90 7.01 -5.83 9.56
N ALA A 91 6.24 -6.78 10.06
CA ALA A 91 5.99 -8.08 9.44
C ALA A 91 5.55 -7.96 7.96
N GLY A 92 4.69 -6.99 7.66
CA GLY A 92 4.26 -6.69 6.30
C GLY A 92 5.38 -6.08 5.45
N GLY A 93 6.26 -5.29 6.05
CA GLY A 93 7.46 -4.76 5.40
C GLY A 93 8.43 -5.87 4.98
N LEU A 94 8.67 -6.84 5.85
CA LEU A 94 9.52 -8.01 5.58
C LEU A 94 8.96 -8.87 4.44
N ASN A 95 7.72 -9.30 4.56
CA ASN A 95 7.07 -10.11 3.53
C ASN A 95 6.91 -9.32 2.21
N GLY A 96 6.70 -8.00 2.30
CA GLY A 96 6.63 -7.10 1.15
C GLY A 96 7.96 -7.00 0.41
N VAL A 97 9.10 -6.90 1.11
CA VAL A 97 10.45 -6.92 0.51
C VAL A 97 10.67 -8.22 -0.27
N LEU A 98 10.38 -9.37 0.33
CA LEU A 98 10.58 -10.67 -0.29
C LEU A 98 9.65 -10.86 -1.50
N LEU A 99 8.37 -10.53 -1.38
CA LEU A 99 7.41 -10.64 -2.48
C LEU A 99 7.75 -9.69 -3.64
N ALA A 100 8.08 -8.43 -3.34
CA ALA A 100 8.45 -7.47 -4.38
C ALA A 100 9.71 -7.91 -5.13
N THR A 101 10.70 -8.42 -4.41
CA THR A 101 11.94 -8.94 -5.02
C THR A 101 11.67 -10.17 -5.89
N ALA A 102 10.84 -11.10 -5.42
CA ALA A 102 10.44 -12.27 -6.21
C ALA A 102 9.71 -11.86 -7.50
N ILE A 103 8.82 -10.86 -7.43
CA ILE A 103 8.12 -10.33 -8.61
C ILE A 103 9.11 -9.63 -9.56
N ALA A 104 9.96 -8.76 -9.03
CA ALA A 104 10.93 -8.02 -9.82
C ALA A 104 11.88 -8.94 -10.56
N ARG A 105 12.38 -9.97 -9.89
CA ARG A 105 13.33 -10.92 -10.47
C ARG A 105 12.66 -12.09 -11.22
N GLY A 106 11.34 -12.24 -11.11
CA GLY A 106 10.62 -13.41 -11.66
C GLY A 106 10.95 -14.69 -10.91
N ALA A 107 11.49 -14.60 -9.70
CA ALA A 107 11.82 -15.70 -8.82
C ALA A 107 10.57 -16.24 -8.09
N SER A 108 10.77 -17.22 -7.24
CA SER A 108 9.72 -17.82 -6.39
C SER A 108 9.96 -17.48 -4.93
N LEU A 109 8.90 -17.41 -4.15
CA LEU A 109 8.95 -17.29 -2.68
C LEU A 109 9.16 -18.66 -1.97
N ALA A 110 9.75 -19.62 -2.64
CA ALA A 110 9.85 -20.99 -2.13
C ALA A 110 10.57 -21.12 -0.78
N GLY A 111 11.60 -20.30 -0.53
CA GLY A 111 12.36 -20.34 0.72
C GLY A 111 11.66 -19.61 1.89
N LEU A 112 10.55 -18.93 1.63
CA LEU A 112 9.88 -18.12 2.65
C LEU A 112 9.27 -18.98 3.78
N GLU A 113 8.76 -20.15 3.47
CA GLU A 113 8.24 -21.10 4.47
C GLU A 113 9.36 -21.57 5.39
N GLU A 114 10.48 -22.03 4.82
CA GLU A 114 11.67 -22.48 5.58
C GLU A 114 12.27 -21.32 6.39
N LEU A 115 12.30 -20.11 5.83
CA LEU A 115 12.76 -18.92 6.53
C LEU A 115 11.96 -18.70 7.82
N TRP A 116 10.61 -18.74 7.74
CA TRP A 116 9.78 -18.55 8.92
C TRP A 116 9.80 -19.76 9.86
N HIS A 117 9.86 -20.99 9.33
CA HIS A 117 9.94 -22.20 10.14
C HIS A 117 11.22 -22.23 10.97
N ASP A 118 12.38 -21.95 10.39
CA ASP A 118 13.67 -22.10 11.05
C ASP A 118 14.12 -20.83 11.76
N SER A 119 14.10 -19.69 11.06
CA SER A 119 14.64 -18.43 11.59
C SER A 119 13.70 -17.72 12.55
N GLY A 120 12.39 -18.00 12.48
CA GLY A 120 11.39 -17.50 13.39
C GLY A 120 11.39 -18.16 14.78
N GLN A 121 12.31 -19.08 15.07
CA GLN A 121 12.32 -19.82 16.33
C GLN A 121 12.95 -19.02 17.46
N MET A 122 12.28 -18.98 18.62
CA MET A 122 12.80 -18.44 19.89
C MET A 122 13.80 -19.43 20.54
N SER A 123 14.96 -19.60 19.93
CA SER A 123 16.04 -20.45 20.46
C SER A 123 17.36 -19.71 20.48
N ALA A 124 18.36 -20.25 21.20
CA ALA A 124 19.69 -19.70 21.24
C ALA A 124 20.46 -19.81 19.91
N GLU A 125 20.00 -20.66 19.01
CA GLU A 125 20.52 -20.86 17.67
C GLU A 125 19.92 -19.88 16.66
N ALA A 126 18.73 -19.33 16.95
CA ALA A 126 17.97 -18.41 16.08
C ALA A 126 17.79 -17.03 16.75
N LEU A 127 16.57 -16.65 17.09
CA LEU A 127 16.27 -15.29 17.54
C LEU A 127 16.95 -14.88 18.86
N PHE A 128 17.25 -15.81 19.76
CA PHE A 128 18.03 -15.53 20.98
C PHE A 128 19.53 -15.77 20.83
N ARG A 129 20.01 -15.92 19.62
CA ARG A 129 21.44 -16.05 19.35
C ARG A 129 22.23 -14.88 19.97
N PRO A 130 23.37 -15.15 20.63
CA PRO A 130 24.18 -14.11 21.24
C PRO A 130 24.57 -12.98 20.29
N GLN A 131 24.37 -11.74 20.70
CA GLN A 131 24.72 -10.56 19.91
C GLN A 131 26.19 -10.24 20.00
N GLN A 132 26.84 -9.88 18.90
CA GLN A 132 28.28 -9.61 18.86
C GLN A 132 28.66 -8.32 19.62
N ASN A 133 27.80 -7.31 19.59
CA ASN A 133 28.04 -5.96 20.14
C ASN A 133 27.38 -5.72 21.51
N GLY A 134 27.09 -6.78 22.26
CA GLY A 134 26.37 -6.69 23.52
C GLY A 134 24.86 -6.81 23.36
N VAL A 135 24.12 -6.77 24.48
CA VAL A 135 22.66 -6.92 24.47
C VAL A 135 22.01 -5.56 24.32
N LEU A 136 21.48 -5.31 23.13
CA LEU A 136 20.74 -4.08 22.80
C LEU A 136 19.23 -4.33 22.80
N SER A 137 18.79 -5.60 22.75
CA SER A 137 17.40 -6.04 22.67
C SER A 137 17.28 -7.49 23.11
N LEU A 138 16.05 -8.00 23.28
CA LEU A 138 15.79 -9.40 23.65
C LEU A 138 16.17 -10.37 22.53
N MET A 139 15.99 -9.98 21.27
CA MET A 139 16.23 -10.81 20.11
C MET A 139 17.38 -10.25 19.27
N ASN A 140 18.08 -11.13 18.57
CA ASN A 140 19.18 -10.77 17.69
C ASN A 140 18.69 -10.35 16.31
N GLY A 141 18.61 -9.03 16.08
CA GLY A 141 18.19 -8.47 14.81
C GLY A 141 19.20 -8.66 13.68
N ASP A 142 20.49 -8.75 13.97
CA ASP A 142 21.53 -8.96 12.96
C ASP A 142 21.44 -10.36 12.37
N PHE A 143 21.18 -11.37 13.22
CA PHE A 143 20.88 -12.72 12.74
C PHE A 143 19.70 -12.73 11.79
N PHE A 144 18.62 -12.02 12.16
CA PHE A 144 17.41 -11.96 11.35
C PHE A 144 17.64 -11.24 10.01
N HIS A 145 18.43 -10.14 10.04
CA HIS A 145 18.87 -9.44 8.83
C HIS A 145 19.63 -10.37 7.88
N ASP A 146 20.58 -11.16 8.40
CA ASP A 146 21.40 -12.07 7.62
C ASP A 146 20.57 -13.17 6.92
N GLN A 147 19.51 -13.66 7.59
CA GLN A 147 18.59 -14.62 7.02
C GLN A 147 17.80 -14.02 5.83
N ILE A 148 17.26 -12.80 6.01
CA ILE A 148 16.56 -12.11 4.93
C ILE A 148 17.49 -11.84 3.74
N ALA A 149 18.69 -11.33 3.98
CA ALA A 149 19.69 -11.11 2.94
C ALA A 149 20.09 -12.43 2.24
N GLY A 150 20.12 -13.52 2.99
CA GLY A 150 20.35 -14.88 2.46
C GLY A 150 19.28 -15.30 1.46
N GLU A 151 18.01 -15.15 1.82
CA GLU A 151 16.88 -15.44 0.94
C GLU A 151 16.86 -14.56 -0.32
N LEU A 152 17.10 -13.26 -0.17
CA LEU A 152 17.16 -12.35 -1.32
C LEU A 152 18.25 -12.74 -2.32
N ARG A 153 19.42 -13.21 -1.86
CA ARG A 153 20.52 -13.69 -2.72
C ARG A 153 20.15 -14.97 -3.49
N GLN A 154 19.26 -15.81 -2.92
CA GLN A 154 18.80 -17.02 -3.60
C GLN A 154 17.80 -16.73 -4.72
N MET A 155 17.12 -15.58 -4.68
CA MET A 155 16.16 -15.14 -5.70
C MET A 155 16.86 -14.69 -6.98
N THR A 156 17.34 -15.62 -7.78
CA THR A 156 18.04 -15.31 -9.04
C THR A 156 17.12 -14.72 -10.09
N PRO A 157 17.54 -13.67 -10.84
CA PRO A 157 16.72 -13.08 -11.89
C PRO A 157 16.39 -14.05 -13.02
N THR A 158 15.15 -14.01 -13.50
CA THR A 158 14.63 -14.79 -14.62
C THR A 158 13.98 -13.88 -15.66
N PRO A 159 13.69 -14.36 -16.89
CA PRO A 159 12.97 -13.58 -17.91
C PRO A 159 11.53 -13.19 -17.48
N HIS A 160 11.03 -13.73 -16.40
CA HIS A 160 9.67 -13.51 -15.90
C HIS A 160 9.54 -12.33 -14.95
N GLY A 161 10.63 -11.59 -14.68
CA GLY A 161 10.61 -10.38 -13.87
C GLY A 161 9.61 -9.34 -14.39
N ARG A 162 8.94 -8.65 -13.47
CA ARG A 162 7.91 -7.66 -13.77
C ARG A 162 8.15 -6.35 -13.01
N ASP A 163 7.54 -5.28 -13.52
CA ASP A 163 7.56 -3.97 -12.88
C ASP A 163 6.76 -4.00 -11.58
N VAL A 164 7.38 -3.51 -10.51
CA VAL A 164 6.78 -3.42 -9.19
C VAL A 164 7.34 -2.21 -8.44
N SER A 165 6.52 -1.60 -7.57
CA SER A 165 6.96 -0.59 -6.59
C SER A 165 6.78 -1.15 -5.19
N LEU A 166 7.79 -0.97 -4.36
CA LEU A 166 7.80 -1.37 -2.96
C LEU A 166 7.99 -0.12 -2.09
N ILE A 167 7.17 0.01 -1.06
CA ILE A 167 7.28 1.02 -0.03
C ILE A 167 7.41 0.32 1.32
N VAL A 168 8.46 0.65 2.07
CA VAL A 168 8.69 0.09 3.41
C VAL A 168 8.68 1.23 4.42
N THR A 169 7.92 1.11 5.50
CA THR A 169 7.81 2.15 6.52
C THR A 169 8.71 1.87 7.71
N SER A 170 9.15 2.93 8.37
CA SER A 170 9.92 2.88 9.61
C SER A 170 9.63 4.13 10.45
N THR A 171 10.08 4.15 11.71
CA THR A 171 9.95 5.29 12.61
C THR A 171 11.32 5.75 13.05
N ALA A 172 11.67 7.03 12.80
CA ALA A 172 12.91 7.61 13.27
C ALA A 172 12.82 7.99 14.75
N LEU A 173 13.82 7.63 15.54
CA LEU A 173 13.91 8.00 16.96
C LEU A 173 14.36 9.47 17.13
N GLY A 174 15.19 9.98 16.20
CA GLY A 174 15.40 11.39 16.00
C GLY A 174 14.28 11.97 15.13
N SER A 175 14.04 13.26 15.22
CA SER A 175 13.07 13.94 14.36
C SER A 175 13.75 14.68 13.23
N SER A 176 13.19 14.60 12.03
CA SER A 176 13.36 15.66 11.07
C SER A 176 12.36 16.75 11.43
N SER A 177 12.83 17.96 11.62
CA SER A 177 11.98 19.07 12.03
C SER A 177 12.06 20.21 11.02
N ARG A 178 10.93 20.88 10.82
CA ARG A 178 10.84 22.09 10.02
C ARG A 178 10.11 23.18 10.78
N GLU A 179 10.45 24.42 10.49
CA GLU A 179 9.71 25.54 10.99
C GLU A 179 8.43 25.74 10.18
N VAL A 180 7.32 25.86 10.88
CA VAL A 180 6.01 26.14 10.29
C VAL A 180 5.54 27.47 10.85
N ARG A 181 4.98 28.33 10.02
CA ARG A 181 4.40 29.59 10.45
C ARG A 181 2.89 29.53 10.34
N ASP A 182 2.19 29.97 11.36
CA ASP A 182 0.73 30.07 11.35
C ASP A 182 0.23 31.32 10.59
N SER A 183 -1.09 31.40 10.41
CA SER A 183 -1.71 32.53 9.70
C SER A 183 -1.61 33.86 10.45
N ALA A 184 -1.27 33.85 11.75
CA ALA A 184 -1.01 35.05 12.54
C ALA A 184 0.44 35.53 12.43
N GLY A 185 1.33 34.73 11.82
CA GLY A 185 2.73 35.03 11.61
C GLY A 185 3.65 34.46 12.69
N ASP A 186 3.13 33.74 13.66
CA ASP A 186 3.93 33.03 14.66
C ASP A 186 4.53 31.76 14.10
N SER A 187 5.79 31.49 14.49
CA SER A 187 6.51 30.29 14.05
C SER A 187 6.49 29.22 15.12
N PHE A 188 6.30 27.95 14.69
CA PHE A 188 6.47 26.77 15.52
C PHE A 188 7.20 25.67 14.76
N TRP A 189 7.73 24.68 15.49
CA TRP A 189 8.45 23.58 14.90
C TRP A 189 7.55 22.35 14.77
N GLU A 190 7.45 21.82 13.56
CA GLU A 190 6.85 20.53 13.28
C GLU A 190 7.94 19.46 13.23
N ALA A 191 7.73 18.34 13.90
CA ALA A 191 8.62 17.20 13.87
C ALA A 191 7.94 16.03 13.17
N ASP A 192 8.62 15.40 12.20
CA ASP A 192 8.14 14.18 11.56
C ASP A 192 9.11 13.04 11.84
N HIS A 193 8.58 12.00 12.45
CA HIS A 193 9.31 10.79 12.79
C HIS A 193 9.05 9.65 11.80
N ARG A 194 8.09 9.80 10.87
CA ARG A 194 7.80 8.78 9.85
C ARG A 194 8.94 8.71 8.85
N ARG A 195 9.24 7.50 8.41
CA ARG A 195 10.15 7.23 7.29
C ARG A 195 9.50 6.24 6.36
N ARG A 196 9.54 6.53 5.07
CA ARG A 196 9.07 5.66 3.99
C ARG A 196 10.20 5.48 2.99
N PHE A 197 10.57 4.25 2.72
CA PHE A 197 11.63 3.91 1.77
C PHE A 197 11.01 3.34 0.52
N HIS A 198 11.31 3.95 -0.63
CA HIS A 198 10.74 3.60 -1.91
C HIS A 198 11.75 2.87 -2.77
N PHE A 199 11.37 1.68 -3.23
CA PHE A 199 12.12 0.89 -4.19
C PHE A 199 11.24 0.60 -5.39
N SER A 200 11.79 0.58 -6.59
CA SER A 200 11.02 0.30 -7.78
C SER A 200 11.83 -0.43 -8.84
N ARG A 201 11.13 -1.25 -9.61
CA ARG A 201 11.60 -1.75 -10.88
C ARG A 201 10.62 -1.31 -11.96
N HIS A 202 11.12 -0.69 -13.00
CA HIS A 202 10.34 -0.34 -14.19
C HIS A 202 11.26 -0.16 -15.40
N GLY A 203 10.70 -0.40 -16.59
CA GLY A 203 11.37 -0.10 -17.84
C GLY A 203 11.64 1.41 -18.01
N ALA A 204 12.36 1.77 -19.08
CA ALA A 204 12.62 3.16 -19.41
C ALA A 204 11.34 3.99 -19.40
N ARG A 205 11.36 5.13 -18.73
CA ARG A 205 10.25 6.09 -18.69
C ARG A 205 10.70 7.42 -19.25
N PRO A 206 9.83 8.17 -19.94
CA PRO A 206 10.17 9.50 -20.40
C PRO A 206 10.70 10.38 -19.27
N CYS A 207 11.76 11.12 -19.53
CA CYS A 207 12.24 12.20 -18.68
C CYS A 207 12.24 13.51 -19.50
N TYR A 208 12.00 14.64 -18.86
CA TYR A 208 11.98 15.96 -19.48
C TYR A 208 13.15 16.77 -18.94
N ARG A 209 14.12 17.05 -19.77
CA ARG A 209 15.35 17.74 -19.39
C ARG A 209 15.91 18.60 -20.50
N GLU A 210 16.81 19.50 -20.15
CA GLU A 210 17.51 20.37 -21.08
C GLU A 210 18.39 19.54 -22.02
N GLY A 211 18.25 19.82 -23.32
CA GLY A 211 19.08 19.34 -24.40
C GLY A 211 19.65 20.48 -25.22
N ASP A 212 20.28 20.21 -26.36
CA ASP A 212 20.92 21.24 -27.20
C ASP A 212 19.93 22.29 -27.75
N ASP A 213 18.67 21.91 -27.96
CA ASP A 213 17.60 22.76 -28.49
C ASP A 213 16.56 23.18 -27.42
N GLY A 214 16.97 23.23 -26.16
CA GLY A 214 16.09 23.51 -24.99
C GLY A 214 15.51 22.25 -24.35
N TYR A 215 14.52 22.38 -23.48
CA TYR A 215 13.90 21.28 -22.76
C TYR A 215 13.11 20.36 -23.69
N GLN A 216 13.41 19.07 -23.64
CA GLN A 216 12.82 18.04 -24.49
C GLN A 216 12.55 16.74 -23.72
N LEU A 217 11.59 15.96 -24.25
CA LEU A 217 11.32 14.60 -23.78
C LEU A 217 12.40 13.64 -24.30
N HIS A 218 13.07 12.98 -23.41
CA HIS A 218 14.04 11.93 -23.66
C HIS A 218 13.53 10.59 -23.17
N ASP A 219 14.04 9.50 -23.73
CA ASP A 219 13.87 8.19 -23.13
C ASP A 219 14.80 8.11 -21.90
N GLY A 220 14.21 7.88 -20.73
CA GLY A 220 14.95 7.70 -19.50
C GLY A 220 15.53 6.30 -19.39
N GLU A 221 16.38 6.10 -18.40
CA GLU A 221 16.95 4.79 -18.11
C GLU A 221 15.94 3.91 -17.35
N PRO A 222 16.02 2.58 -17.53
CA PRO A 222 15.31 1.66 -16.66
C PRO A 222 15.80 1.80 -15.22
N VAL A 223 14.90 1.61 -14.28
CA VAL A 223 15.23 1.60 -12.85
C VAL A 223 15.02 0.19 -12.32
N ASP A 224 15.97 -0.32 -11.56
CA ASP A 224 15.85 -1.58 -10.84
C ASP A 224 16.57 -1.49 -9.48
N ASP A 225 15.82 -1.05 -8.47
CA ASP A 225 16.30 -0.93 -7.09
C ASP A 225 16.23 -2.24 -6.33
N LEU A 226 15.51 -3.22 -6.91
CA LEU A 226 15.27 -4.53 -6.29
C LEU A 226 16.41 -5.53 -6.59
N THR A 227 17.59 -5.01 -6.95
CA THR A 227 18.83 -5.77 -7.14
C THR A 227 19.81 -5.66 -5.97
N ASP A 228 19.62 -4.69 -5.07
CA ASP A 228 20.48 -4.47 -3.91
C ASP A 228 19.95 -5.22 -2.68
N ASP A 229 20.38 -6.46 -2.52
CA ASP A 229 19.93 -7.35 -1.44
C ASP A 229 20.20 -6.79 -0.05
N GLU A 230 21.33 -6.12 0.13
CA GLU A 230 21.74 -5.58 1.43
C GLU A 230 20.84 -4.42 1.87
N THR A 231 20.60 -3.47 0.95
CA THR A 231 19.72 -2.33 1.24
C THR A 231 18.26 -2.78 1.45
N LEU A 232 17.80 -3.77 0.69
CA LEU A 232 16.45 -4.33 0.85
C LEU A 232 16.30 -5.05 2.19
N ALA A 233 17.27 -5.89 2.57
CA ALA A 233 17.28 -6.56 3.86
C ALA A 233 17.31 -5.55 5.02
N TRP A 234 18.11 -4.47 4.86
CA TRP A 234 18.19 -3.40 5.85
C TRP A 234 16.87 -2.64 6.00
N ALA A 235 16.17 -2.35 4.92
CA ALA A 235 14.85 -1.71 4.96
C ALA A 235 13.82 -2.61 5.67
N GLY A 236 13.78 -3.90 5.34
CA GLY A 236 12.93 -4.87 6.03
C GLY A 236 13.25 -4.97 7.51
N ARG A 237 14.55 -5.05 7.85
CA ARG A 237 15.03 -5.08 9.23
C ARG A 237 14.67 -3.82 10.01
N ALA A 238 14.84 -2.64 9.40
CA ALA A 238 14.46 -1.36 10.01
C ALA A 238 12.96 -1.31 10.33
N SER A 239 12.14 -1.72 9.36
CA SER A 239 10.69 -1.76 9.51
C SER A 239 10.21 -2.69 10.63
N ALA A 240 10.94 -3.79 10.88
CA ALA A 240 10.61 -4.79 11.88
C ALA A 240 11.39 -4.62 13.21
N SER A 241 11.97 -3.45 13.46
CA SER A 241 12.67 -3.14 14.71
C SER A 241 11.70 -2.87 15.86
N TYR A 242 10.90 -3.88 16.21
CA TYR A 242 9.88 -3.78 17.26
C TYR A 242 10.54 -3.45 18.61
N PRO A 243 10.10 -2.39 19.32
CA PRO A 243 10.70 -1.96 20.57
C PRO A 243 10.84 -3.11 21.59
N VAL A 244 11.95 -3.15 22.27
CA VAL A 244 12.33 -4.19 23.25
C VAL A 244 12.71 -5.52 22.57
N ALA A 245 11.96 -5.99 21.58
CA ALA A 245 12.25 -7.26 20.91
C ALA A 245 13.51 -7.15 20.05
N PHE A 246 13.62 -6.10 19.23
CA PHE A 246 14.75 -5.87 18.34
C PHE A 246 15.36 -4.49 18.56
N ALA A 247 16.68 -4.40 18.46
CA ALA A 247 17.38 -3.13 18.52
C ALA A 247 17.01 -2.24 17.33
N PRO A 248 16.95 -0.92 17.53
CA PRO A 248 16.86 0.02 16.42
C PRO A 248 18.09 -0.09 15.52
N VAL A 249 17.93 0.27 14.25
CA VAL A 249 19.00 0.23 13.25
C VAL A 249 19.34 1.63 12.74
N GLU A 250 20.57 1.80 12.28
CA GLU A 250 21.03 3.08 11.75
C GLU A 250 20.45 3.32 10.34
N GLU A 251 20.05 4.56 10.04
CA GLU A 251 19.43 4.97 8.77
C GLU A 251 20.45 5.08 7.61
N THR A 252 21.75 5.16 7.88
CA THR A 252 22.80 5.43 6.90
C THR A 252 22.72 4.63 5.60
N PRO A 253 22.51 3.29 5.62
CA PRO A 253 22.43 2.50 4.39
C PRO A 253 21.30 2.94 3.47
N LEU A 254 20.15 3.36 4.03
CA LEU A 254 18.95 3.76 3.32
C LEU A 254 19.05 5.20 2.78
N LEU A 255 19.70 6.11 3.51
CA LEU A 255 19.93 7.50 3.08
C LEU A 255 20.79 7.59 1.82
N ARG A 256 21.78 6.72 1.67
CA ARG A 256 22.66 6.68 0.48
C ARG A 256 21.90 6.51 -0.82
N GLN A 257 20.74 5.85 -0.78
CA GLN A 257 19.87 5.63 -1.93
C GLN A 257 18.99 6.86 -2.26
N ARG A 258 18.97 7.90 -1.41
CA ARG A 258 18.16 9.13 -1.56
C ARG A 258 16.68 8.88 -1.88
N ARG A 259 16.09 7.85 -1.28
CA ARG A 259 14.72 7.41 -1.54
C ARG A 259 13.87 7.42 -0.28
N VAL A 260 14.21 8.32 0.62
CA VAL A 260 13.58 8.47 1.92
C VAL A 260 12.57 9.61 1.87
N TRP A 261 11.36 9.35 2.29
CA TRP A 261 10.38 10.37 2.59
C TRP A 261 10.46 10.70 4.11
N PRO A 262 10.34 11.91 4.54
CA PRO A 262 10.05 13.13 3.77
C PRO A 262 11.23 13.63 2.92
N ASP A 263 10.96 14.12 1.73
CA ASP A 263 11.97 14.55 0.74
C ASP A 263 12.84 15.73 1.23
N TRP A 264 12.31 16.53 2.17
CA TRP A 264 13.04 17.65 2.77
C TRP A 264 14.09 17.22 3.80
N LYS A 265 14.17 15.93 4.14
CA LYS A 265 15.30 15.39 4.89
C LYS A 265 16.55 15.37 4.02
N THR A 266 17.21 16.51 3.91
CA THR A 266 18.46 16.67 3.15
C THR A 266 19.71 16.42 3.99
N SER A 267 19.55 16.23 5.28
CA SER A 267 20.65 16.00 6.23
C SER A 267 21.26 14.60 6.03
N ASP A 268 22.57 14.54 5.79
CA ASP A 268 23.33 13.30 5.78
C ASP A 268 23.52 12.71 7.20
N THR A 269 22.96 13.36 8.23
CA THR A 269 22.97 12.87 9.60
C THR A 269 21.94 11.75 9.73
N PRO A 270 22.38 10.51 9.92
CA PRO A 270 21.47 9.38 10.07
C PRO A 270 20.76 9.44 11.42
N ASP A 271 19.49 8.99 11.41
CA ASP A 271 18.74 8.69 12.61
C ASP A 271 18.84 7.21 12.95
N TRP A 272 18.39 6.86 14.15
CA TRP A 272 18.08 5.48 14.52
C TRP A 272 16.63 5.17 14.16
N LEU A 273 16.42 4.02 13.54
CA LEU A 273 15.11 3.58 13.07
C LEU A 273 14.55 2.48 13.95
N ALA A 274 13.29 2.63 14.31
CA ALA A 274 12.46 1.65 14.99
C ALA A 274 11.32 1.18 14.07
N ASP A 275 10.51 0.24 14.55
CA ASP A 275 9.38 -0.35 13.82
C ASP A 275 8.44 0.71 13.23
N GLY A 276 8.11 0.54 11.96
CA GLY A 276 7.21 1.46 11.24
C GLY A 276 5.80 1.48 11.81
N GLY A 277 5.36 0.38 12.40
CA GLY A 277 4.04 0.26 13.01
C GLY A 277 3.80 1.16 14.23
N ILE A 278 4.81 1.87 14.70
CA ILE A 278 4.62 2.88 15.74
C ILE A 278 3.80 4.06 15.20
N LEU A 279 4.07 4.52 13.96
CA LEU A 279 3.45 5.72 13.39
C LEU A 279 2.72 5.50 12.05
N ASP A 280 3.10 4.49 11.26
CA ASP A 280 2.51 4.23 9.93
C ASP A 280 2.36 2.73 9.71
N ASN A 281 1.36 2.15 10.37
CA ASN A 281 1.14 0.70 10.35
C ASN A 281 0.38 0.21 9.11
N SER A 282 -0.28 1.12 8.40
CA SER A 282 -1.12 0.81 7.23
C SER A 282 -0.91 1.86 6.13
N PRO A 283 0.20 1.80 5.38
CA PRO A 283 0.61 2.86 4.44
C PRO A 283 -0.26 2.89 3.17
N PHE A 284 -1.50 3.36 3.28
CA PHE A 284 -2.43 3.49 2.16
C PHE A 284 -2.05 4.62 1.21
N ASP A 285 -1.70 5.80 1.74
CA ASP A 285 -1.42 6.99 0.93
C ASP A 285 -0.36 6.76 -0.15
N PRO A 286 0.84 6.23 0.15
CA PRO A 286 1.86 6.02 -0.85
C PRO A 286 1.46 4.95 -1.89
N VAL A 287 0.58 4.01 -1.52
CA VAL A 287 0.02 3.05 -2.48
C VAL A 287 -0.94 3.73 -3.44
N LEU A 288 -1.83 4.60 -2.93
CA LEU A 288 -2.77 5.34 -3.76
C LEU A 288 -2.05 6.25 -4.76
N GLU A 289 -0.99 6.93 -4.34
CA GLU A 289 -0.12 7.72 -5.23
C GLU A 289 0.57 6.85 -6.30
N SER A 290 1.10 5.70 -5.89
CA SER A 290 1.81 4.79 -6.79
C SER A 290 0.90 4.17 -7.85
N ILE A 291 -0.34 3.81 -7.49
CA ILE A 291 -1.34 3.25 -8.41
C ILE A 291 -1.56 4.18 -9.61
N GLN A 292 -1.62 5.49 -9.39
CA GLN A 292 -1.89 6.47 -10.44
C GLN A 292 -0.80 6.52 -11.52
N ARG A 293 0.42 6.15 -11.16
CA ARG A 293 1.61 6.20 -12.03
C ARG A 293 1.89 4.90 -12.77
N LYS A 294 1.04 3.88 -12.62
CA LYS A 294 1.29 2.57 -13.27
C LYS A 294 0.72 2.53 -14.69
N PRO A 295 1.52 2.15 -15.69
CA PRO A 295 1.06 2.01 -17.07
C PRO A 295 0.09 0.85 -17.22
N VAL A 296 -0.86 0.96 -18.13
CA VAL A 296 -1.79 -0.10 -18.50
C VAL A 296 -1.76 -0.34 -20.00
N THR A 297 -1.82 -1.59 -20.43
CA THR A 297 -1.71 -1.98 -21.85
C THR A 297 -2.90 -2.79 -22.34
N GLY A 298 -3.60 -3.48 -21.44
CA GLY A 298 -4.77 -4.32 -21.75
C GLY A 298 -6.01 -3.87 -20.97
N PRO A 299 -7.14 -4.56 -21.11
CA PRO A 299 -8.26 -4.40 -20.22
C PRO A 299 -7.83 -4.75 -18.80
N TRP A 300 -8.17 -3.91 -17.85
CA TRP A 300 -7.67 -4.03 -16.50
C TRP A 300 -8.75 -3.76 -15.45
N LYS A 301 -8.55 -4.40 -14.31
CA LYS A 301 -9.28 -4.15 -13.08
C LYS A 301 -8.26 -3.93 -11.96
N ARG A 302 -8.49 -2.97 -11.09
CA ARG A 302 -7.63 -2.66 -9.96
C ARG A 302 -8.32 -3.05 -8.65
N THR A 303 -7.59 -3.74 -7.78
CA THR A 303 -8.02 -3.97 -6.40
C THR A 303 -6.92 -3.54 -5.44
N LEU A 304 -7.27 -2.71 -4.48
CA LEU A 304 -6.46 -2.40 -3.32
C LEU A 304 -6.71 -3.48 -2.27
N CYS A 305 -5.68 -4.24 -1.96
CA CYS A 305 -5.73 -5.38 -1.05
C CYS A 305 -5.10 -4.99 0.29
N PHE A 306 -5.89 -5.00 1.35
CA PHE A 306 -5.40 -4.78 2.71
C PHE A 306 -5.17 -6.12 3.39
N VAL A 307 -3.91 -6.43 3.68
CA VAL A 307 -3.50 -7.68 4.33
C VAL A 307 -3.29 -7.39 5.81
N VAL A 308 -4.23 -7.84 6.63
CA VAL A 308 -4.26 -7.57 8.07
C VAL A 308 -4.59 -8.84 8.83
N PRO A 309 -3.72 -9.27 9.76
CA PRO A 309 -3.90 -10.51 10.53
C PRO A 309 -4.87 -10.31 11.69
N SER A 310 -6.09 -9.87 11.40
CA SER A 310 -7.14 -9.69 12.39
C SER A 310 -8.46 -10.29 11.92
N GLY A 311 -9.26 -10.79 12.86
CA GLY A 311 -10.62 -11.23 12.61
C GLY A 311 -11.56 -10.05 12.39
N ASP A 312 -12.81 -10.38 12.12
CA ASP A 312 -13.88 -9.39 12.01
C ASP A 312 -14.51 -9.20 13.40
N GLU A 313 -14.05 -8.21 14.14
CA GLU A 313 -14.55 -7.93 15.50
C GLU A 313 -16.04 -7.54 15.50
N ALA A 314 -16.52 -6.97 14.40
CA ALA A 314 -17.94 -6.64 14.23
C ALA A 314 -18.82 -7.90 14.17
N ALA A 315 -18.29 -9.05 13.72
CA ALA A 315 -19.03 -10.30 13.70
C ALA A 315 -19.30 -10.89 15.10
N LEU A 316 -18.56 -10.43 16.11
CA LEU A 316 -18.74 -10.91 17.49
C LEU A 316 -19.92 -10.31 18.21
N GLY A 317 -20.62 -9.35 17.62
CA GLY A 317 -21.72 -8.65 18.30
C GLY A 317 -21.29 -8.06 19.66
N ARG A 318 -20.00 -7.84 19.84
CA ARG A 318 -19.49 -7.11 20.99
C ARG A 318 -19.93 -5.65 20.85
N ASP A 319 -21.16 -5.40 21.24
CA ASP A 319 -21.47 -4.13 21.84
C ASP A 319 -20.36 -3.87 22.87
N ILE A 320 -19.66 -2.77 22.72
CA ILE A 320 -18.74 -2.24 23.74
C ILE A 320 -19.54 -1.79 24.99
N THR A 321 -20.76 -2.21 25.08
CA THR A 321 -21.55 -2.17 26.30
C THR A 321 -20.87 -3.13 27.27
N PRO A 322 -20.31 -2.64 28.35
CA PRO A 322 -19.77 -3.50 29.41
C PRO A 322 -20.82 -4.58 29.69
N PRO A 323 -20.43 -5.86 29.84
CA PRO A 323 -21.40 -6.89 30.11
C PRO A 323 -22.31 -6.38 31.21
N ALA A 324 -23.63 -6.37 30.95
CA ALA A 324 -24.62 -6.11 31.94
C ALA A 324 -24.59 -7.32 32.90
N GLY A 325 -23.52 -7.38 33.68
CA GLY A 325 -23.40 -8.24 34.85
C GLY A 325 -24.45 -7.76 35.78
N GLY A 326 -25.51 -8.54 35.90
CA GLY A 326 -26.61 -8.28 36.82
C GLY A 326 -26.07 -8.00 38.21
N GLY A 327 -26.17 -6.77 38.61
CA GLY A 327 -25.84 -6.28 39.92
C GLY A 327 -26.08 -4.79 39.91
N ALA A 328 -27.26 -4.35 40.39
CA ALA A 328 -27.56 -2.96 40.62
C ALA A 328 -26.55 -2.36 41.60
N GLY A 329 -25.53 -1.72 41.03
CA GLY A 329 -24.58 -0.91 41.79
C GLY A 329 -23.88 0.03 40.81
N ASN A 330 -24.22 1.33 40.93
CA ASN A 330 -23.54 2.45 40.24
C ASN A 330 -22.11 2.62 40.77
N GLN A 331 -21.28 1.56 40.76
CA GLN A 331 -19.86 1.74 41.02
C GLN A 331 -19.16 1.92 39.64
N PRO A 332 -18.36 2.95 39.46
CA PRO A 332 -17.51 3.05 38.29
C PRO A 332 -16.60 1.82 38.21
N PRO A 333 -16.30 1.31 37.02
CA PRO A 333 -15.38 0.20 36.87
C PRO A 333 -14.05 0.52 37.56
N GLU A 334 -13.43 -0.49 38.19
CA GLU A 334 -12.12 -0.31 38.83
C GLU A 334 -11.12 0.21 37.77
N PRO A 335 -10.24 1.14 38.15
CA PRO A 335 -9.25 1.67 37.20
C PRO A 335 -8.35 0.53 36.73
N PRO A 336 -8.05 0.47 35.38
CA PRO A 336 -7.22 -0.58 34.86
C PRO A 336 -5.79 -0.48 35.44
N PRO A 337 -5.08 -1.60 35.60
CA PRO A 337 -3.69 -1.58 36.05
C PRO A 337 -2.81 -0.82 35.07
N TRP A 338 -1.76 -0.17 35.57
CA TRP A 338 -0.86 0.68 34.74
C TRP A 338 -0.25 -0.11 33.55
N THR A 339 -0.03 -1.41 33.69
CA THR A 339 0.45 -2.28 32.60
C THR A 339 -0.52 -2.32 31.44
N SER A 340 -1.81 -2.40 31.69
CA SER A 340 -2.86 -2.32 30.68
C SER A 340 -2.90 -0.94 30.02
N VAL A 341 -2.71 0.13 30.79
CA VAL A 341 -2.61 1.50 30.27
C VAL A 341 -1.37 1.67 29.40
N ALA A 342 -0.22 1.12 29.82
CA ALA A 342 1.01 1.15 29.05
C ALA A 342 0.87 0.35 27.73
N ALA A 343 0.31 -0.86 27.80
CA ALA A 343 0.03 -1.66 26.59
C ALA A 343 -0.94 -0.93 25.66
N ALA A 344 -1.97 -0.30 26.18
CA ALA A 344 -2.91 0.50 25.42
C ALA A 344 -2.26 1.73 24.78
N ALA A 345 -1.33 2.38 25.48
CA ALA A 345 -0.58 3.53 24.93
C ALA A 345 0.29 3.17 23.71
N PHE A 346 0.72 1.91 23.60
CA PHE A 346 1.43 1.40 22.41
C PHE A 346 0.47 0.84 21.34
N GLY A 347 -0.68 0.30 21.74
CA GLY A 347 -1.66 -0.30 20.84
C GLY A 347 -2.61 0.71 20.17
N PHE A 348 -3.19 1.62 20.97
CA PHE A 348 -4.21 2.55 20.50
C PHE A 348 -3.78 3.48 19.34
N PRO A 349 -2.55 4.02 19.29
CA PRO A 349 -2.14 4.82 18.15
C PRO A 349 -2.19 4.05 16.82
N ARG A 350 -1.91 2.74 16.85
CA ARG A 350 -2.00 1.87 15.67
C ARG A 350 -3.45 1.69 15.19
N GLU A 351 -4.37 1.55 16.13
CA GLU A 351 -5.80 1.40 15.82
C GLU A 351 -6.42 2.72 15.37
N ALA A 352 -6.02 3.84 15.97
CA ALA A 352 -6.50 5.16 15.59
C ALA A 352 -6.05 5.55 14.18
N ASN A 353 -4.77 5.36 13.86
CA ASN A 353 -4.24 5.60 12.51
C ASN A 353 -4.95 4.73 11.47
N PHE A 354 -5.16 3.44 11.76
CA PHE A 354 -5.90 2.55 10.88
C PHE A 354 -7.33 3.03 10.60
N ARG A 355 -8.04 3.53 11.62
CA ARG A 355 -9.40 4.03 11.46
C ARG A 355 -9.43 5.27 10.57
N ASP A 356 -8.54 6.21 10.79
CA ASP A 356 -8.43 7.42 10.00
C ASP A 356 -8.09 7.10 8.54
N ASP A 357 -7.18 6.16 8.31
CA ASP A 357 -6.80 5.68 6.98
C ASP A 357 -7.98 5.00 6.26
N ILE A 358 -8.73 4.14 6.95
CA ILE A 358 -9.94 3.50 6.38
C ILE A 358 -11.04 4.53 6.10
N ASP A 359 -11.25 5.49 6.98
CA ASP A 359 -12.23 6.56 6.74
C ASP A 359 -11.81 7.46 5.57
N HIS A 360 -10.50 7.72 5.41
CA HIS A 360 -9.96 8.41 4.25
C HIS A 360 -10.15 7.57 2.97
N LEU A 361 -9.84 6.28 3.04
CA LEU A 361 -10.03 5.33 1.95
C LEU A 361 -11.51 5.22 1.53
N HIS A 362 -12.44 5.08 2.51
CA HIS A 362 -13.88 5.06 2.24
C HIS A 362 -14.35 6.34 1.57
N ARG A 363 -13.92 7.50 2.05
CA ARG A 363 -14.21 8.78 1.38
C ARG A 363 -13.66 8.80 -0.04
N THR A 364 -12.47 8.28 -0.25
CA THR A 364 -11.83 8.20 -1.57
C THR A 364 -12.58 7.27 -2.53
N ILE A 365 -13.03 6.10 -2.07
CA ILE A 365 -13.80 5.16 -2.88
C ILE A 365 -15.21 5.70 -3.18
N HIS A 366 -15.91 6.20 -2.15
CA HIS A 366 -17.30 6.63 -2.29
C HIS A 366 -17.46 7.97 -3.03
N HIS A 367 -16.44 8.80 -3.05
CA HIS A 367 -16.42 9.99 -3.91
C HIS A 367 -16.01 9.66 -5.34
N GLY A 368 -16.08 8.40 -5.75
CA GLY A 368 -15.75 7.88 -7.08
C GLY A 368 -16.49 8.56 -8.21
N ARG A 369 -16.19 9.82 -8.46
CA ARG A 369 -16.64 10.60 -9.62
C ARG A 369 -16.19 9.99 -10.94
N SER A 370 -15.18 9.13 -10.92
CA SER A 370 -14.51 8.64 -12.11
C SER A 370 -15.38 7.79 -13.05
N SER A 371 -16.31 7.00 -12.53
CA SER A 371 -17.24 6.26 -13.41
C SER A 371 -18.26 7.20 -14.05
N PHE A 372 -18.64 8.27 -13.34
CA PHE A 372 -19.52 9.32 -13.84
C PHE A 372 -18.82 10.14 -14.92
N ASP A 373 -17.54 10.43 -14.75
CA ASP A 373 -16.72 11.17 -15.70
C ASP A 373 -16.53 10.41 -17.00
N VAL A 374 -16.24 9.12 -16.90
CA VAL A 374 -16.14 8.24 -18.08
C VAL A 374 -17.48 8.19 -18.80
N SER A 375 -18.60 8.05 -18.08
CA SER A 375 -19.93 8.02 -18.70
C SER A 375 -20.28 9.34 -19.40
N ARG A 376 -19.96 10.49 -18.79
CA ARG A 376 -20.13 11.81 -19.41
C ARG A 376 -19.26 11.96 -20.65
N PHE A 377 -17.97 11.60 -20.55
CA PHE A 377 -17.05 11.66 -21.67
C PHE A 377 -17.56 10.82 -22.85
N LEU A 378 -17.97 9.57 -22.60
CA LEU A 378 -18.51 8.69 -23.62
C LEU A 378 -19.81 9.24 -24.23
N LEU A 379 -20.70 9.78 -23.39
CA LEU A 379 -21.93 10.42 -23.87
C LEU A 379 -21.63 11.58 -24.84
N LEU A 380 -20.65 12.41 -24.49
CA LEU A 380 -20.25 13.53 -25.35
C LEU A 380 -19.57 13.04 -26.63
N THR A 381 -18.69 12.02 -26.53
CA THR A 381 -17.94 11.53 -27.69
C THR A 381 -18.76 10.66 -28.63
N ASP A 382 -19.73 9.90 -28.14
CA ASP A 382 -20.58 9.04 -28.97
C ASP A 382 -21.51 9.84 -29.91
N ASN A 383 -21.79 11.09 -29.57
CA ASN A 383 -22.64 11.98 -30.37
C ASN A 383 -21.82 12.91 -31.29
N ILE A 384 -20.46 12.77 -31.34
CA ILE A 384 -19.67 13.54 -32.32
C ILE A 384 -19.91 12.96 -33.70
N PRO A 385 -20.29 13.82 -34.71
CA PRO A 385 -20.49 13.36 -36.07
C PRO A 385 -19.24 12.73 -36.66
N ALA A 386 -19.38 11.68 -37.47
CA ALA A 386 -18.25 11.08 -38.16
C ALA A 386 -17.56 12.13 -39.06
N ALA A 387 -16.22 12.09 -39.14
CA ALA A 387 -15.39 13.08 -39.84
C ALA A 387 -15.71 13.24 -41.35
N SER A 388 -16.53 12.37 -41.91
CA SER A 388 -16.89 12.32 -43.34
C SER A 388 -18.30 12.87 -43.67
N THR A 389 -19.05 13.29 -42.70
CA THR A 389 -20.41 13.79 -42.95
C THR A 389 -20.45 15.32 -42.92
N GLU A 390 -20.66 15.95 -44.07
CA GLU A 390 -21.19 17.32 -44.19
C GLU A 390 -22.66 17.30 -43.77
N ALA A 391 -22.96 17.00 -42.51
CA ALA A 391 -24.30 17.06 -41.99
C ALA A 391 -24.55 18.44 -41.39
N ALA A 392 -25.67 19.02 -41.75
CA ALA A 392 -26.19 20.23 -41.13
C ALA A 392 -26.18 20.07 -39.59
N PRO A 393 -25.93 21.13 -38.82
CA PRO A 393 -25.91 21.07 -37.39
C PRO A 393 -27.28 20.55 -36.90
N ALA A 394 -27.27 19.33 -36.33
CA ALA A 394 -28.42 18.83 -35.62
C ALA A 394 -28.66 19.77 -34.44
N ALA A 395 -29.87 20.21 -34.25
CA ALA A 395 -30.26 21.30 -33.37
C ALA A 395 -30.06 20.97 -31.89
N GLU A 396 -29.22 20.20 -31.39
CA GLU A 396 -28.85 19.96 -29.97
C GLU A 396 -27.78 18.84 -29.84
N ASP A 397 -26.63 19.07 -30.41
CA ASP A 397 -25.48 18.19 -30.13
C ASP A 397 -25.03 18.35 -28.65
N PRO A 398 -24.95 17.27 -27.84
CA PRO A 398 -24.56 17.34 -26.45
C PRO A 398 -23.23 18.05 -26.21
N LEU A 399 -22.28 17.96 -27.13
CA LEU A 399 -20.98 18.65 -27.03
C LEU A 399 -21.12 20.16 -27.20
N THR A 400 -22.02 20.61 -28.05
CA THR A 400 -22.32 22.04 -28.24
C THR A 400 -22.91 22.62 -26.97
N GLU A 401 -23.84 21.93 -26.31
CA GLU A 401 -24.40 22.38 -25.04
C GLU A 401 -23.36 22.34 -23.92
N ALA A 402 -22.52 21.29 -23.87
CA ALA A 402 -21.40 21.20 -22.91
C ALA A 402 -20.41 22.39 -23.07
N ARG A 403 -20.09 22.79 -24.31
CA ARG A 403 -19.27 23.98 -24.60
C ARG A 403 -19.89 25.25 -24.02
N ARG A 404 -21.20 25.41 -24.21
CA ARG A 404 -21.93 26.58 -23.70
C ARG A 404 -21.88 26.64 -22.17
N ILE A 405 -22.15 25.52 -21.51
CA ILE A 405 -22.10 25.40 -20.03
C ILE A 405 -20.68 25.66 -19.53
N CYS A 406 -19.68 24.98 -20.10
CA CYS A 406 -18.29 25.11 -19.68
C CYS A 406 -17.76 26.56 -19.86
N THR A 407 -18.16 27.23 -20.92
CA THR A 407 -17.82 28.66 -21.12
C THR A 407 -18.41 29.53 -20.01
N ALA A 408 -19.63 29.27 -19.58
CA ALA A 408 -20.29 30.00 -18.50
C ALA A 408 -19.68 29.77 -17.12
N VAL A 409 -19.20 28.54 -16.81
CA VAL A 409 -18.62 28.19 -15.51
C VAL A 409 -17.09 28.31 -15.49
N LEU A 410 -16.44 28.62 -16.61
CA LEU A 410 -14.99 28.74 -16.72
C LEU A 410 -14.37 29.72 -15.71
N PRO A 411 -15.00 30.87 -15.34
CA PRO A 411 -14.46 31.73 -14.29
C PRO A 411 -14.31 31.03 -12.95
N LEU A 412 -15.26 30.18 -12.54
CA LEU A 412 -15.19 29.40 -11.29
C LEU A 412 -14.08 28.37 -11.36
N TYR A 413 -13.98 27.66 -12.48
CA TYR A 413 -12.89 26.71 -12.73
C TYR A 413 -11.53 27.38 -12.63
N ARG A 414 -11.35 28.55 -13.24
CA ARG A 414 -10.10 29.33 -13.15
C ARG A 414 -9.73 29.67 -11.71
N GLN A 415 -10.70 30.09 -10.91
CA GLN A 415 -10.47 30.42 -9.51
C GLN A 415 -9.97 29.20 -8.73
N SER A 416 -10.65 28.06 -8.90
CA SER A 416 -10.25 26.79 -8.27
C SER A 416 -8.84 26.34 -8.71
N CYS A 417 -8.54 26.40 -10.03
CA CYS A 417 -7.21 26.05 -10.54
C CYS A 417 -6.11 26.99 -10.02
N THR A 418 -6.38 28.30 -9.91
CA THR A 418 -5.41 29.25 -9.38
C THR A 418 -5.10 28.94 -7.93
N ALA A 419 -6.13 28.70 -7.12
CA ALA A 419 -5.97 28.34 -5.72
C ALA A 419 -5.17 27.04 -5.56
N ALA A 420 -5.52 26.00 -6.33
CA ALA A 420 -4.83 24.73 -6.29
C ALA A 420 -3.36 24.86 -6.70
N ALA A 421 -3.06 25.59 -7.78
CA ALA A 421 -1.69 25.77 -8.27
C ALA A 421 -0.81 26.52 -7.26
N ILE A 422 -1.31 27.59 -6.66
CA ILE A 422 -0.58 28.35 -5.62
C ILE A 422 -0.31 27.46 -4.40
N TYR A 423 -1.32 26.74 -3.93
CA TYR A 423 -1.16 25.84 -2.80
C TYR A 423 -0.12 24.75 -3.10
N GLN A 424 -0.21 24.08 -4.24
CA GLN A 424 0.70 23.02 -4.65
C GLN A 424 2.15 23.51 -4.74
N VAL A 425 2.38 24.68 -5.34
CA VAL A 425 3.73 25.25 -5.43
C VAL A 425 4.31 25.55 -4.06
N ARG A 426 3.51 26.16 -3.17
CA ARG A 426 3.92 26.41 -1.79
C ARG A 426 4.27 25.10 -1.08
N ASP A 427 3.39 24.11 -1.15
CA ASP A 427 3.61 22.81 -0.54
C ASP A 427 4.88 22.12 -1.06
N THR A 428 5.09 22.12 -2.39
CA THR A 428 6.28 21.55 -3.03
C THR A 428 7.57 22.25 -2.57
N ILE A 429 7.60 23.58 -2.57
CA ILE A 429 8.78 24.35 -2.15
C ILE A 429 9.05 24.14 -0.65
N VAL A 430 8.01 24.16 0.16
CA VAL A 430 8.12 24.03 1.61
C VAL A 430 8.63 22.63 1.99
N ARG A 431 8.12 21.58 1.37
CA ARG A 431 8.59 20.21 1.62
C ARG A 431 10.06 20.01 1.28
N SER A 432 10.59 20.76 0.31
CA SER A 432 11.99 20.66 -0.12
C SER A 432 12.98 21.43 0.74
N ARG A 433 12.51 22.33 1.61
CA ARG A 433 13.39 23.15 2.47
C ARG A 433 13.70 22.43 3.79
N PRO A 434 14.98 22.35 4.23
CA PRO A 434 15.34 21.74 5.52
C PRO A 434 14.69 22.41 6.72
N ASN A 435 14.48 23.75 6.64
CA ASN A 435 13.78 24.55 7.62
C ASN A 435 12.50 25.10 6.98
N GLY A 436 11.66 24.23 6.51
CA GLY A 436 10.50 24.57 5.74
C GLY A 436 9.48 25.39 6.51
N TYR A 437 8.97 26.38 5.84
CA TYR A 437 8.02 27.36 6.26
C TYR A 437 6.71 27.11 5.51
N ILE A 438 5.65 26.77 6.20
CA ILE A 438 4.30 26.74 5.62
C ILE A 438 3.58 28.00 6.09
N ASP A 439 3.21 28.83 5.13
CA ASP A 439 2.16 29.81 5.34
C ASP A 439 0.84 29.04 5.19
N PRO A 440 0.06 28.83 6.25
CA PRO A 440 -1.25 28.22 6.09
C PRO A 440 -2.06 29.11 5.17
N VAL A 441 -2.84 28.47 4.32
CA VAL A 441 -3.67 29.07 3.30
C VAL A 441 -4.36 30.33 3.83
N SER A 442 -3.78 31.50 3.61
CA SER A 442 -4.54 32.74 3.64
C SER A 442 -5.66 32.57 2.61
N GLU A 443 -6.89 32.99 2.93
CA GLU A 443 -7.97 32.99 1.93
C GLU A 443 -7.40 33.52 0.63
N ILE A 444 -7.31 32.65 -0.39
CA ILE A 444 -6.81 33.02 -1.70
C ILE A 444 -7.88 33.94 -2.27
N THR A 445 -7.70 35.20 -1.99
CA THR A 445 -8.49 36.25 -2.61
C THR A 445 -8.07 36.26 -4.06
N ASP A 446 -9.07 36.18 -4.99
CA ASP A 446 -8.82 36.33 -6.42
C ASP A 446 -7.84 37.50 -6.62
N PRO A 447 -6.59 37.24 -7.02
CA PRO A 447 -5.56 38.29 -7.11
C PRO A 447 -5.82 39.27 -8.26
N GLY A 448 -7.06 39.36 -8.77
CA GLY A 448 -7.45 40.34 -9.74
C GLY A 448 -6.96 40.05 -11.16
N PHE A 449 -6.60 38.81 -11.49
CA PHE A 449 -6.13 38.40 -12.82
C PHE A 449 -7.11 38.70 -13.95
N GLY A 450 -8.38 38.93 -13.63
CA GLY A 450 -9.43 39.09 -14.63
C GLY A 450 -9.47 37.89 -15.58
N ASN A 451 -9.46 38.19 -16.89
CA ASN A 451 -9.44 37.14 -17.93
C ASN A 451 -8.01 36.86 -18.46
N ALA A 452 -6.94 37.31 -17.81
CA ALA A 452 -5.57 37.06 -18.26
C ALA A 452 -5.30 35.58 -18.33
N ALA A 453 -4.78 35.13 -19.48
CA ALA A 453 -4.37 33.74 -19.66
C ALA A 453 -2.90 33.58 -19.24
N HIS A 454 -2.62 32.64 -18.36
CA HIS A 454 -1.28 32.21 -18.00
C HIS A 454 -0.99 30.86 -18.67
N PRO A 455 0.27 30.43 -18.78
CA PRO A 455 0.61 29.11 -19.33
C PRO A 455 -0.04 27.92 -18.60
N TRP A 456 -0.41 28.10 -17.35
CA TRP A 456 -1.03 27.10 -16.47
C TRP A 456 -2.49 27.39 -16.15
N ARG A 457 -3.10 28.48 -16.70
CA ARG A 457 -4.48 28.92 -16.42
C ARG A 457 -5.21 29.31 -17.71
N PRO A 458 -6.31 28.62 -18.06
CA PRO A 458 -6.97 28.82 -19.35
C PRO A 458 -7.63 30.19 -19.45
N GLY A 459 -7.52 30.82 -20.64
CA GLY A 459 -8.24 32.04 -20.97
C GLY A 459 -9.63 31.78 -21.50
N THR A 460 -9.81 30.77 -22.37
CA THR A 460 -11.06 30.47 -23.06
C THR A 460 -11.27 28.96 -23.16
N PHE A 461 -12.52 28.52 -23.23
CA PHE A 461 -12.88 27.16 -23.57
C PHE A 461 -12.84 26.97 -25.10
N PRO A 462 -12.37 25.81 -25.64
CA PRO A 462 -12.28 25.60 -27.10
C PRO A 462 -13.64 25.70 -27.80
N ALA A 463 -13.71 26.50 -28.87
CA ALA A 463 -14.89 26.65 -29.69
C ALA A 463 -15.09 25.48 -30.69
N ALA A 464 -16.27 25.36 -31.27
CA ALA A 464 -16.50 24.40 -32.33
C ALA A 464 -15.65 24.81 -33.57
N GLY A 465 -14.92 23.85 -34.12
CA GLY A 465 -14.06 24.08 -35.28
C GLY A 465 -12.62 24.49 -34.93
N ASP A 466 -12.32 24.84 -33.68
CA ASP A 466 -10.94 25.11 -33.28
C ASP A 466 -10.02 23.91 -33.58
N PRO A 467 -8.76 24.15 -33.98
CA PRO A 467 -7.75 23.09 -34.12
C PRO A 467 -7.28 22.61 -32.76
N LEU A 468 -6.53 21.52 -32.76
CA LEU A 468 -5.79 21.09 -31.54
C LEU A 468 -4.81 22.19 -31.11
N PRO A 469 -4.63 22.40 -29.79
CA PRO A 469 -3.78 23.45 -29.28
C PRO A 469 -2.31 23.18 -29.60
N THR A 470 -1.57 24.20 -30.01
CA THR A 470 -0.11 24.20 -30.17
C THR A 470 0.61 24.61 -28.86
N ALA A 471 -0.13 25.23 -27.93
CA ALA A 471 0.31 25.56 -26.60
C ALA A 471 -0.81 25.19 -25.60
N TRP A 472 -0.45 24.41 -24.60
CA TRP A 472 -1.36 24.02 -23.53
C TRP A 472 -1.38 25.08 -22.44
N LYS A 473 -2.56 25.55 -22.09
CA LYS A 473 -2.74 26.63 -21.12
C LYS A 473 -3.69 26.23 -19.98
N TRP A 474 -3.68 24.96 -19.59
CA TRP A 474 -4.56 24.40 -18.57
C TRP A 474 -3.79 23.82 -17.37
N GLY A 475 -2.47 23.92 -17.38
CA GLY A 475 -1.60 23.32 -16.37
C GLY A 475 -1.33 21.83 -16.62
N ALA A 476 -0.31 21.32 -15.94
CA ALA A 476 0.12 19.92 -16.09
C ALA A 476 -0.92 18.94 -15.50
N ASP A 477 -1.56 19.29 -14.40
CA ASP A 477 -2.57 18.46 -13.75
C ASP A 477 -3.82 18.28 -14.61
N ALA A 478 -4.30 19.34 -15.25
CA ALA A 478 -5.42 19.23 -16.18
C ALA A 478 -5.06 18.39 -17.40
N ALA A 479 -3.80 18.46 -17.89
CA ALA A 479 -3.30 17.60 -18.95
C ALA A 479 -3.36 16.11 -18.53
N ASP A 480 -2.91 15.80 -17.34
CA ASP A 480 -2.95 14.45 -16.78
C ASP A 480 -4.39 13.94 -16.66
N ARG A 481 -5.30 14.73 -16.06
CA ARG A 481 -6.72 14.33 -15.87
C ARG A 481 -7.45 14.11 -17.18
N VAL A 482 -7.22 14.97 -18.16
CA VAL A 482 -7.81 14.86 -19.50
C VAL A 482 -7.39 13.57 -20.20
N VAL A 483 -6.10 13.24 -20.18
CA VAL A 483 -5.59 12.00 -20.79
C VAL A 483 -6.01 10.77 -20.01
N ARG A 484 -6.08 10.84 -18.69
CA ARG A 484 -6.62 9.73 -17.85
C ARG A 484 -8.09 9.47 -18.15
N THR A 485 -8.89 10.49 -18.39
CA THR A 485 -10.29 10.32 -18.78
C THR A 485 -10.41 9.54 -20.10
N MET A 486 -9.57 9.86 -21.09
CA MET A 486 -9.51 9.11 -22.34
C MET A 486 -9.05 7.65 -22.11
N LEU A 487 -8.02 7.44 -21.29
CA LEU A 487 -7.53 6.10 -20.98
C LEU A 487 -8.58 5.23 -20.27
N ARG A 488 -9.28 5.80 -19.29
CA ARG A 488 -10.37 5.10 -18.57
C ARG A 488 -11.54 4.75 -19.50
N ALA A 489 -11.85 5.63 -20.44
CA ALA A 489 -12.91 5.39 -21.42
C ALA A 489 -12.65 4.15 -22.29
N THR A 490 -11.37 3.80 -22.56
CA THR A 490 -11.04 2.60 -23.33
C THR A 490 -11.48 1.31 -22.67
N THR A 491 -11.54 1.25 -21.35
CA THR A 491 -12.02 0.09 -20.59
C THR A 491 -13.54 -0.08 -20.76
N SER A 492 -14.27 1.02 -20.75
CA SER A 492 -15.73 1.00 -20.97
C SER A 492 -16.09 0.73 -22.44
N GLU A 493 -15.25 1.10 -23.38
CA GLU A 493 -15.43 0.73 -24.78
C GLU A 493 -15.26 -0.78 -25.01
N SER A 494 -14.28 -1.41 -24.35
CA SER A 494 -14.14 -2.89 -24.33
C SER A 494 -15.42 -3.58 -23.86
N ALA A 495 -16.03 -3.07 -22.80
CA ALA A 495 -17.25 -3.63 -22.21
C ALA A 495 -18.50 -3.50 -23.12
N ARG A 496 -18.51 -2.59 -24.10
CA ARG A 496 -19.63 -2.35 -25.01
C ARG A 496 -19.80 -3.41 -26.10
N GLY A 497 -18.93 -4.41 -26.15
CA GLY A 497 -19.25 -5.65 -26.88
C GLY A 497 -18.91 -5.72 -28.36
N LEU A 498 -18.07 -4.84 -28.89
CA LEU A 498 -17.53 -4.97 -30.26
C LEU A 498 -16.22 -5.83 -30.25
N ARG A 499 -16.37 -7.07 -29.84
CA ARG A 499 -15.26 -7.98 -29.61
C ARG A 499 -14.85 -8.71 -30.89
N SER A 500 -13.85 -8.18 -31.59
CA SER A 500 -13.01 -8.98 -32.48
C SER A 500 -11.57 -8.93 -31.99
N ALA A 501 -10.77 -9.96 -32.23
CA ALA A 501 -9.36 -9.98 -31.85
C ALA A 501 -8.57 -8.78 -32.43
N SER A 502 -8.96 -8.29 -33.60
CA SER A 502 -8.37 -7.10 -34.23
C SER A 502 -8.76 -5.79 -33.54
N SER A 503 -9.98 -5.68 -33.06
CA SER A 503 -10.46 -4.51 -32.31
C SER A 503 -9.76 -4.40 -30.96
N GLU A 504 -9.51 -5.53 -30.31
CA GLU A 504 -8.86 -5.56 -29.01
C GLU A 504 -7.36 -5.25 -29.10
N ALA A 505 -6.68 -5.75 -30.11
CA ALA A 505 -5.30 -5.36 -30.39
C ALA A 505 -5.17 -3.85 -30.62
N GLY A 506 -6.12 -3.25 -31.34
CA GLY A 506 -6.19 -1.80 -31.55
C GLY A 506 -6.40 -1.01 -30.25
N LEU A 507 -7.25 -1.49 -29.35
CA LEU A 507 -7.41 -0.89 -28.01
C LEU A 507 -6.16 -1.05 -27.13
N GLY A 508 -5.46 -2.16 -27.23
CA GLY A 508 -4.21 -2.38 -26.54
C GLY A 508 -3.14 -1.36 -26.96
N ASP A 509 -2.99 -1.13 -28.27
CA ASP A 509 -2.07 -0.11 -28.78
C ASP A 509 -2.48 1.30 -28.38
N LEU A 510 -3.79 1.61 -28.39
CA LEU A 510 -4.31 2.88 -27.91
C LEU A 510 -4.00 3.10 -26.43
N ARG A 511 -4.25 2.12 -25.56
CA ARG A 511 -3.93 2.19 -24.13
C ARG A 511 -2.44 2.41 -23.89
N LYS A 512 -1.61 1.71 -24.64
CA LYS A 512 -0.15 1.87 -24.59
C LYS A 512 0.28 3.28 -24.97
N ASP A 513 -0.28 3.85 -26.05
CA ASP A 513 0.03 5.23 -26.45
C ASP A 513 -0.45 6.25 -25.42
N LEU A 514 -1.69 6.12 -24.93
CA LEU A 514 -2.22 7.00 -23.87
C LEU A 514 -1.40 6.91 -22.58
N SER A 515 -0.98 5.71 -22.17
CA SER A 515 -0.09 5.52 -21.02
C SER A 515 1.26 6.19 -21.22
N LYS A 516 1.83 6.08 -22.43
CA LYS A 516 3.06 6.80 -22.79
C LYS A 516 2.89 8.31 -22.67
N ARG A 517 1.75 8.87 -23.11
CA ARG A 517 1.46 10.31 -23.00
C ARG A 517 1.34 10.74 -21.53
N LEU A 518 0.73 9.94 -20.67
CA LEU A 518 0.68 10.21 -19.24
C LEU A 518 2.08 10.26 -18.61
N HIS A 519 2.98 9.35 -19.00
CA HIS A 519 4.35 9.40 -18.51
C HIS A 519 5.10 10.64 -19.02
N GLN A 520 4.84 11.08 -20.25
CA GLN A 520 5.38 12.33 -20.77
C GLN A 520 4.91 13.54 -19.97
N ILE A 521 3.62 13.60 -19.68
CA ILE A 521 3.03 14.68 -18.84
C ILE A 521 3.62 14.65 -17.44
N ALA A 522 3.74 13.47 -16.83
CA ALA A 522 4.35 13.32 -15.51
C ALA A 522 5.83 13.78 -15.49
N ALA A 523 6.60 13.48 -16.53
CA ALA A 523 7.98 13.94 -16.63
C ALA A 523 8.09 15.47 -16.75
N ILE A 524 7.16 16.10 -17.50
CA ILE A 524 7.10 17.56 -17.61
C ILE A 524 6.70 18.17 -16.27
N SER A 525 5.70 17.59 -15.57
CA SER A 525 5.27 18.02 -14.24
C SER A 525 6.42 17.97 -13.24
N GLN A 526 7.16 16.86 -13.23
CA GLN A 526 8.33 16.72 -12.36
C GLN A 526 9.41 17.80 -12.65
N ALA A 527 9.68 18.11 -13.90
CA ALA A 527 10.64 19.16 -14.25
C ALA A 527 10.15 20.55 -13.80
N ILE A 528 8.83 20.81 -13.86
CA ILE A 528 8.25 22.03 -13.31
C ILE A 528 8.47 22.09 -11.79
N ASP A 529 8.20 21.00 -11.07
CA ASP A 529 8.40 20.93 -9.62
C ASP A 529 9.87 21.14 -9.24
N GLU A 530 10.81 20.49 -9.96
CA GLU A 530 12.25 20.66 -9.74
C GLU A 530 12.69 22.11 -9.99
N TYR A 531 12.18 22.77 -11.03
CA TYR A 531 12.44 24.19 -11.28
C TYR A 531 11.91 25.09 -10.15
N LEU A 532 10.67 24.83 -9.71
CA LEU A 532 10.01 25.60 -8.64
C LEU A 532 10.74 25.44 -7.30
N VAL A 533 11.18 24.24 -6.98
CA VAL A 533 12.02 23.97 -5.81
C VAL A 533 13.31 24.77 -5.87
N SER A 534 14.02 24.71 -7.01
CA SER A 534 15.27 25.45 -7.19
C SER A 534 15.05 26.96 -7.10
N ALA A 535 14.03 27.50 -7.77
CA ALA A 535 13.70 28.93 -7.73
C ALA A 535 13.17 29.39 -6.35
N GLY A 536 12.49 28.49 -5.64
CA GLY A 536 11.89 28.77 -4.33
C GLY A 536 12.86 28.72 -3.17
N THR A 537 14.04 28.10 -3.32
CA THR A 537 15.00 27.90 -2.22
C THR A 537 15.46 29.22 -1.61
N ASP A 538 15.69 30.24 -2.42
CA ASP A 538 16.20 31.55 -2.04
C ASP A 538 15.11 32.63 -1.91
N ALA A 539 13.84 32.28 -2.14
CA ALA A 539 12.76 33.26 -2.10
C ALA A 539 12.51 33.78 -0.67
N ALA A 540 12.49 35.05 -0.48
CA ALA A 540 12.27 35.70 0.82
C ALA A 540 10.81 35.55 1.32
N SER A 541 9.84 35.43 0.40
CA SER A 541 8.44 35.14 0.70
C SER A 541 7.84 34.27 -0.40
N LEU A 542 6.71 33.63 -0.10
CA LEU A 542 5.91 32.83 -1.04
C LEU A 542 4.52 33.46 -1.22
N ASP A 543 4.45 34.78 -1.24
CA ASP A 543 3.19 35.49 -1.50
C ASP A 543 2.64 35.16 -2.89
N ASP A 544 1.31 35.24 -3.07
CA ASP A 544 0.63 34.86 -4.31
C ASP A 544 1.27 35.46 -5.59
N PRO A 545 1.62 36.76 -5.65
CA PRO A 545 2.24 37.31 -6.85
C PRO A 545 3.63 36.71 -7.16
N ILE A 546 4.39 36.34 -6.14
CA ILE A 546 5.72 35.72 -6.30
C ILE A 546 5.56 34.30 -6.80
N VAL A 547 4.67 33.52 -6.20
CA VAL A 547 4.38 32.11 -6.61
C VAL A 547 3.87 32.09 -8.04
N ILE A 548 3.00 33.01 -8.41
CA ILE A 548 2.49 33.13 -9.78
C ILE A 548 3.61 33.45 -10.77
N GLY A 549 4.48 34.38 -10.41
CA GLY A 549 5.66 34.70 -11.21
C GLY A 549 6.61 33.51 -11.36
N MET A 550 6.77 32.71 -10.31
CA MET A 550 7.56 31.47 -10.38
C MET A 550 6.93 30.44 -11.33
N LEU A 551 5.61 30.27 -11.26
CA LEU A 551 4.88 29.39 -12.17
C LEU A 551 5.02 29.83 -13.63
N ASP A 552 4.78 31.10 -13.91
CA ASP A 552 4.92 31.62 -15.27
C ASP A 552 6.35 31.39 -15.80
N ASN A 553 7.36 31.73 -15.01
CA ASN A 553 8.76 31.53 -15.34
C ASN A 553 9.10 30.04 -15.56
N ALA A 554 8.58 29.14 -14.74
CA ALA A 554 8.81 27.72 -14.91
C ALA A 554 8.24 27.20 -16.24
N TYR A 555 7.00 27.54 -16.56
CA TYR A 555 6.37 27.13 -17.83
C TYR A 555 7.05 27.72 -19.06
N ASP A 556 7.51 28.98 -18.96
CA ASP A 556 8.20 29.64 -20.05
C ASP A 556 9.63 29.10 -20.23
N ALA A 557 10.41 28.99 -19.16
CA ALA A 557 11.79 28.51 -19.21
C ALA A 557 11.89 27.05 -19.68
N LEU A 558 10.93 26.22 -19.26
CA LEU A 558 10.90 24.80 -19.64
C LEU A 558 10.20 24.57 -21.00
N GLY A 559 9.55 25.57 -21.61
CA GLY A 559 8.72 25.36 -22.78
C GLY A 559 7.56 24.38 -22.54
N ALA A 560 7.13 24.24 -21.26
CA ALA A 560 6.20 23.22 -20.81
C ALA A 560 4.85 23.28 -21.51
N GLY A 561 4.35 24.49 -21.84
CA GLY A 561 3.09 24.65 -22.56
C GLY A 561 3.07 23.98 -23.92
N THR A 562 4.16 24.04 -24.68
CA THR A 562 4.29 23.38 -25.99
C THR A 562 4.43 21.87 -25.85
N ALA A 563 5.23 21.40 -24.88
CA ALA A 563 5.43 19.97 -24.62
C ALA A 563 4.14 19.28 -24.16
N LEU A 564 3.40 19.90 -23.23
CA LEU A 564 2.10 19.43 -22.78
C LEU A 564 1.08 19.40 -23.91
N ALA A 565 1.03 20.47 -24.77
CA ALA A 565 0.14 20.50 -25.92
C ALA A 565 0.41 19.33 -26.86
N SER A 566 1.67 19.01 -27.15
CA SER A 566 2.04 17.87 -28.00
C SER A 566 1.56 16.54 -27.41
N SER A 567 1.71 16.34 -26.10
CA SER A 567 1.28 15.11 -25.42
C SER A 567 -0.24 14.97 -25.41
N VAL A 568 -0.97 16.04 -25.05
CA VAL A 568 -2.45 16.05 -25.01
C VAL A 568 -3.05 15.96 -26.41
N ALA A 569 -2.53 16.70 -27.38
CA ALA A 569 -3.00 16.62 -28.77
C ALA A 569 -2.76 15.21 -29.35
N GLY A 570 -1.59 14.63 -29.09
CA GLY A 570 -1.30 13.25 -29.49
C GLY A 570 -2.26 12.24 -28.83
N ALA A 571 -2.60 12.41 -27.55
CA ALA A 571 -3.59 11.58 -26.87
C ALA A 571 -4.99 11.70 -27.51
N ALA A 572 -5.43 12.92 -27.80
CA ALA A 572 -6.72 13.16 -28.46
C ALA A 572 -6.77 12.56 -29.88
N GLN A 573 -5.68 12.66 -30.64
CA GLN A 573 -5.56 12.04 -31.97
C GLN A 573 -5.60 10.51 -31.88
N ALA A 574 -4.83 9.94 -30.96
CA ALA A 574 -4.79 8.49 -30.76
C ALA A 574 -6.18 7.97 -30.35
N TYR A 575 -6.84 8.62 -29.39
CA TYR A 575 -8.18 8.22 -28.95
C TYR A 575 -9.20 8.37 -30.08
N ALA A 576 -9.19 9.48 -30.82
CA ALA A 576 -10.11 9.72 -31.94
C ALA A 576 -9.99 8.67 -33.05
N GLY A 577 -8.76 8.23 -33.36
CA GLY A 577 -8.47 7.21 -34.37
C GLY A 577 -8.65 5.77 -33.91
N GLY A 578 -8.45 5.51 -32.61
CA GLY A 578 -8.48 4.16 -32.02
C GLY A 578 -9.83 3.77 -31.41
N ARG A 579 -10.87 4.60 -31.51
CA ARG A 579 -12.21 4.29 -31.01
C ARG A 579 -12.82 3.10 -31.74
N LEU A 580 -13.58 2.27 -31.01
CA LEU A 580 -14.41 1.21 -31.59
C LEU A 580 -15.64 1.75 -32.33
N ALA A 581 -16.11 2.94 -31.93
CA ALA A 581 -17.14 3.69 -32.68
C ALA A 581 -16.55 4.39 -33.92
N ALA A 582 -17.38 5.06 -34.70
CA ALA A 582 -16.89 5.79 -35.88
C ALA A 582 -15.77 6.79 -35.51
N PRO A 583 -14.75 7.00 -36.36
CA PRO A 583 -13.71 7.98 -36.12
C PRO A 583 -14.30 9.38 -35.86
N ALA A 584 -13.79 10.03 -34.79
CA ALA A 584 -14.22 11.37 -34.42
C ALA A 584 -13.11 12.39 -34.73
N ARG A 585 -13.46 13.69 -34.73
CA ARG A 585 -12.47 14.75 -34.84
C ARG A 585 -11.72 14.88 -33.51
N ALA A 586 -10.38 14.80 -33.55
CA ALA A 586 -9.55 14.89 -32.35
C ALA A 586 -9.76 16.17 -31.51
N PRO A 587 -10.00 17.37 -32.11
CA PRO A 587 -10.34 18.56 -31.32
C PRO A 587 -11.66 18.44 -30.55
N ASP A 588 -12.64 17.71 -31.08
CA ASP A 588 -13.92 17.52 -30.42
C ASP A 588 -13.79 16.50 -29.27
N VAL A 589 -12.98 15.47 -29.45
CA VAL A 589 -12.60 14.55 -28.36
C VAL A 589 -11.92 15.31 -27.21
N LEU A 590 -10.99 16.19 -27.56
CA LEU A 590 -10.32 17.03 -26.55
C LEU A 590 -11.31 17.95 -25.84
N ALA A 591 -12.22 18.58 -26.59
CA ALA A 591 -13.23 19.45 -26.02
C ALA A 591 -14.19 18.69 -25.09
N ALA A 592 -14.55 17.43 -25.42
CA ALA A 592 -15.34 16.58 -24.55
C ALA A 592 -14.60 16.24 -23.23
N ALA A 593 -13.32 15.90 -23.31
CA ALA A 593 -12.52 15.64 -22.12
C ALA A 593 -12.34 16.89 -21.24
N LEU A 594 -12.12 18.06 -21.86
CA LEU A 594 -12.09 19.34 -21.17
C LEU A 594 -13.44 19.73 -20.56
N ALA A 595 -14.56 19.35 -21.18
CA ALA A 595 -15.87 19.60 -20.61
C ALA A 595 -16.09 18.80 -19.30
N VAL A 596 -15.59 17.57 -19.25
CA VAL A 596 -15.56 16.77 -18.03
C VAL A 596 -14.67 17.45 -16.98
N GLU A 597 -13.47 17.86 -17.36
CA GLU A 597 -12.51 18.53 -16.48
C GLU A 597 -13.09 19.80 -15.85
N VAL A 598 -13.64 20.70 -16.66
CA VAL A 598 -14.24 21.95 -16.19
C VAL A 598 -15.46 21.72 -15.30
N SER A 599 -16.30 20.75 -15.66
CA SER A 599 -17.49 20.45 -14.86
C SER A 599 -17.15 19.88 -13.48
N ASN A 600 -16.00 19.23 -13.34
CA ASN A 600 -15.53 18.67 -12.07
C ASN A 600 -14.74 19.69 -11.24
N GLY A 601 -13.93 20.52 -11.89
CA GLY A 601 -13.09 21.51 -11.23
C GLY A 601 -13.80 22.80 -10.86
N ALA A 602 -14.95 23.09 -11.44
CA ALA A 602 -15.72 24.30 -11.12
C ALA A 602 -16.44 24.13 -9.77
N GLY A 603 -15.84 24.65 -8.70
CA GLY A 603 -16.37 24.57 -7.34
C GLY A 603 -15.80 23.45 -6.48
N SER A 604 -14.77 22.76 -6.93
CA SER A 604 -14.03 21.79 -6.14
C SER A 604 -12.98 22.48 -5.26
N LEU A 605 -12.79 22.00 -4.05
CA LEU A 605 -11.70 22.42 -3.20
C LEU A 605 -10.34 21.89 -3.73
N PRO A 606 -9.20 22.51 -3.40
CA PRO A 606 -7.87 22.12 -3.89
C PRO A 606 -7.48 20.64 -3.66
N ASP A 607 -8.11 20.00 -2.69
CA ASP A 607 -7.83 18.61 -2.29
C ASP A 607 -8.54 17.53 -3.15
N ASP A 608 -9.29 17.91 -4.17
CA ASP A 608 -9.94 16.97 -5.10
C ASP A 608 -8.99 16.48 -6.20
N SER A 609 -7.83 15.94 -5.85
CA SER A 609 -6.96 15.20 -6.77
C SER A 609 -7.73 14.10 -7.49
N PRO A 610 -7.44 13.81 -8.78
CA PRO A 610 -8.11 12.74 -9.48
C PRO A 610 -7.81 11.40 -8.81
N ARG A 611 -8.81 10.85 -8.14
CA ARG A 611 -8.65 9.65 -7.34
C ARG A 611 -8.71 8.40 -8.22
N PRO A 612 -7.86 7.40 -7.99
CA PRO A 612 -7.86 6.17 -8.78
C PRO A 612 -9.16 5.39 -8.57
N VAL A 613 -9.65 4.76 -9.65
CA VAL A 613 -10.77 3.78 -9.55
C VAL A 613 -10.18 2.44 -9.19
N PHE A 614 -10.59 1.90 -8.06
CA PHE A 614 -10.20 0.57 -7.63
C PHE A 614 -11.27 -0.05 -6.73
N ASP A 615 -11.31 -1.38 -6.72
CA ASP A 615 -12.03 -2.14 -5.72
C ASP A 615 -11.18 -2.27 -4.46
N PHE A 616 -11.82 -2.43 -3.30
CA PHE A 616 -11.14 -2.70 -2.04
C PHE A 616 -11.40 -4.13 -1.58
N ALA A 617 -10.36 -4.83 -1.14
CA ALA A 617 -10.47 -6.17 -0.59
C ALA A 617 -9.58 -6.33 0.64
N ARG A 618 -10.16 -6.82 1.75
CA ARG A 618 -9.42 -7.15 2.95
C ARG A 618 -9.07 -8.65 2.96
N PHE A 619 -7.80 -8.97 3.19
CA PHE A 619 -7.30 -10.30 3.50
C PHE A 619 -7.15 -10.39 5.02
N GLY A 620 -7.97 -11.17 5.67
CA GLY A 620 -8.04 -11.30 7.13
C GLY A 620 -8.54 -12.69 7.53
N LEU A 621 -8.75 -12.89 8.82
CA LEU A 621 -8.99 -14.23 9.42
C LEU A 621 -10.44 -14.73 9.32
N GLY A 622 -11.41 -13.86 9.06
CA GLY A 622 -12.83 -14.13 9.27
C GLY A 622 -13.52 -14.99 8.20
N ASN A 623 -12.86 -15.38 7.13
CA ASN A 623 -13.51 -16.04 5.99
C ASN A 623 -12.66 -17.22 5.46
N PRO A 624 -12.77 -18.40 6.04
CA PRO A 624 -12.11 -19.59 5.51
C PRO A 624 -12.75 -20.09 4.21
N PRO A 625 -12.06 -20.99 3.46
CA PRO A 625 -12.65 -21.69 2.32
C PRO A 625 -13.89 -22.52 2.71
N PRO A 626 -14.82 -22.79 1.74
CA PRO A 626 -16.08 -23.50 2.03
C PRO A 626 -15.92 -24.82 2.77
N LEU A 627 -14.92 -25.64 2.45
CA LEU A 627 -14.67 -26.93 3.12
C LEU A 627 -14.30 -26.80 4.61
N LEU A 628 -13.84 -25.64 5.04
CA LEU A 628 -13.45 -25.36 6.43
C LEU A 628 -14.51 -24.52 7.16
N GLN A 629 -15.50 -23.97 6.45
CA GLN A 629 -16.47 -23.03 7.00
C GLN A 629 -17.31 -23.60 8.14
N ASP A 630 -17.79 -24.84 8.01
CA ASP A 630 -18.63 -25.46 9.04
C ASP A 630 -17.84 -25.74 10.33
N ALA A 631 -16.60 -26.21 10.21
CA ALA A 631 -15.71 -26.41 11.35
C ALA A 631 -15.38 -25.08 12.03
N TYR A 632 -15.09 -24.04 11.23
CA TYR A 632 -14.84 -22.70 11.72
C TYR A 632 -16.04 -22.12 12.47
N ASN A 633 -17.22 -22.15 11.85
CA ASN A 633 -18.46 -21.65 12.47
C ASN A 633 -18.78 -22.39 13.77
N SER A 634 -18.59 -23.72 13.81
CA SER A 634 -18.79 -24.52 15.00
C SER A 634 -17.82 -24.14 16.13
N ALA A 635 -16.57 -23.85 15.78
CA ALA A 635 -15.54 -23.45 16.73
C ALA A 635 -15.65 -22.00 17.21
N MET A 636 -16.47 -21.17 16.55
CA MET A 636 -16.77 -19.79 17.01
C MET A 636 -17.57 -19.74 18.33
N THR A 637 -18.10 -20.87 18.79
CA THR A 637 -18.73 -20.98 20.09
C THR A 637 -17.90 -21.91 20.98
N GLY A 638 -17.40 -21.39 22.09
CA GLY A 638 -16.61 -22.14 23.04
C GLY A 638 -17.42 -23.24 23.76
N PRO A 639 -16.73 -24.18 24.45
CA PRO A 639 -17.38 -25.28 25.17
C PRO A 639 -18.37 -24.85 26.24
N ASP A 640 -18.21 -23.63 26.76
CA ASP A 640 -19.10 -23.03 27.78
C ASP A 640 -20.24 -22.21 27.17
N GLY A 641 -20.37 -22.19 25.84
CA GLY A 641 -21.35 -21.42 25.07
C GLY A 641 -21.00 -19.95 24.88
N THR A 642 -19.82 -19.51 25.27
CA THR A 642 -19.35 -18.15 25.01
C THR A 642 -18.79 -18.03 23.58
N PRO A 643 -18.94 -16.86 22.91
CA PRO A 643 -18.32 -16.63 21.62
C PRO A 643 -16.79 -16.63 21.72
N ASN A 644 -16.13 -17.39 20.84
CA ASN A 644 -14.69 -17.34 20.69
C ASN A 644 -14.27 -16.11 19.84
N ASP A 645 -13.07 -15.60 20.10
CA ASP A 645 -12.46 -14.56 19.30
C ASP A 645 -11.93 -15.16 17.98
N PRO A 646 -12.34 -14.65 16.80
CA PRO A 646 -11.81 -15.10 15.51
C PRO A 646 -10.28 -15.08 15.44
N ASN A 647 -9.64 -14.17 16.17
CA ASN A 647 -8.19 -14.07 16.23
C ASN A 647 -7.54 -15.33 16.83
N ASN A 648 -8.28 -16.09 17.65
CA ASN A 648 -7.78 -17.30 18.28
C ASN A 648 -7.49 -18.44 17.30
N ILE A 649 -7.90 -18.33 16.04
CA ILE A 649 -7.54 -19.32 15.01
C ILE A 649 -6.02 -19.37 14.76
N LEU A 650 -5.31 -18.28 14.96
CA LEU A 650 -3.85 -18.21 14.87
C LEU A 650 -3.22 -18.33 16.26
N TYR A 651 -2.17 -19.10 16.35
CA TYR A 651 -1.32 -19.11 17.54
C TYR A 651 -0.55 -17.80 17.67
N GLY A 652 -0.13 -17.18 16.55
CA GLY A 652 0.61 -15.93 16.53
C GLY A 652 -0.09 -14.73 17.12
N THR A 653 -1.43 -14.73 17.25
CA THR A 653 -2.17 -13.65 17.90
C THR A 653 -2.02 -13.65 19.43
N ARG A 654 -1.48 -14.71 19.99
CA ARG A 654 -1.36 -14.92 21.44
C ARG A 654 -0.02 -14.42 21.96
N LEU A 655 0.12 -14.32 23.29
CA LEU A 655 1.33 -13.82 23.96
C LEU A 655 1.80 -12.48 23.40
N ASN A 656 0.87 -11.52 23.26
CA ASN A 656 1.15 -10.22 22.65
C ASN A 656 1.77 -10.31 21.24
N HIS A 657 1.26 -11.23 20.42
CA HIS A 657 1.70 -11.52 19.06
C HIS A 657 3.08 -12.18 18.92
N PHE A 658 3.55 -12.92 19.94
CA PHE A 658 4.82 -13.63 19.90
C PHE A 658 4.72 -15.16 19.89
N ALA A 659 3.52 -15.74 20.08
CA ALA A 659 3.40 -17.16 20.34
C ALA A 659 3.84 -18.06 19.18
N ALA A 660 3.63 -17.67 17.91
CA ALA A 660 4.08 -18.48 16.78
C ALA A 660 5.61 -18.67 16.74
N PHE A 661 6.38 -17.72 17.27
CA PHE A 661 7.83 -17.88 17.35
C PHE A 661 8.27 -18.96 18.36
N ALA A 662 7.40 -19.37 19.28
CA ALA A 662 7.75 -20.29 20.33
C ALA A 662 7.70 -21.77 19.88
N ASP A 663 6.90 -22.11 18.88
CA ASP A 663 6.73 -23.50 18.46
C ASP A 663 6.64 -23.63 16.92
N ALA A 664 7.28 -24.66 16.35
CA ALA A 664 7.30 -24.90 14.92
C ALA A 664 5.92 -25.28 14.38
N ASP A 665 5.20 -26.17 15.09
CA ASP A 665 3.86 -26.61 14.66
C ASP A 665 2.86 -25.43 14.63
N TRP A 666 3.04 -24.44 15.50
CA TRP A 666 2.25 -23.22 15.51
C TRP A 666 2.57 -22.32 14.33
N ARG A 667 3.87 -22.23 13.93
CA ARG A 667 4.27 -21.52 12.71
C ARG A 667 3.70 -22.16 11.47
N ASP A 668 3.78 -23.49 11.34
CA ASP A 668 3.23 -24.23 10.22
C ASP A 668 1.71 -24.11 10.14
N TRP A 669 1.03 -24.03 11.29
CA TRP A 669 -0.40 -23.79 11.35
C TRP A 669 -0.74 -22.39 10.86
N ASP A 670 -0.06 -21.36 11.36
CA ASP A 670 -0.31 -19.97 10.99
C ASP A 670 0.03 -19.74 9.50
N TRP A 671 1.10 -20.33 8.99
CA TRP A 671 1.45 -20.32 7.57
C TRP A 671 0.35 -20.91 6.70
N MET A 672 -0.03 -22.14 6.96
CA MET A 672 -1.13 -22.81 6.26
C MET A 672 -2.40 -21.96 6.26
N TRP A 673 -2.74 -21.38 7.43
CA TRP A 673 -3.93 -20.55 7.57
C TRP A 673 -3.84 -19.28 6.75
N GLY A 674 -2.67 -18.69 6.61
CA GLY A 674 -2.38 -17.59 5.69
C GLY A 674 -2.74 -17.92 4.24
N ARG A 675 -2.31 -19.09 3.77
CA ARG A 675 -2.65 -19.59 2.45
C ARG A 675 -4.16 -19.82 2.26
N MET A 676 -4.83 -20.40 3.27
CA MET A 676 -6.29 -20.61 3.25
C MET A 676 -7.08 -19.31 3.15
N ASN A 677 -6.72 -18.30 3.95
CA ASN A 677 -7.37 -17.00 3.90
C ASN A 677 -7.13 -16.28 2.57
N ALA A 678 -5.91 -16.39 2.01
CA ALA A 678 -5.60 -15.86 0.70
C ALA A 678 -6.43 -16.56 -0.40
N LEU A 679 -6.49 -17.89 -0.41
CA LEU A 679 -7.30 -18.65 -1.35
C LEU A 679 -8.76 -18.18 -1.32
N ALA A 680 -9.38 -18.11 -0.13
CA ALA A 680 -10.78 -17.74 0.00
C ALA A 680 -11.06 -16.32 -0.56
N ARG A 681 -10.13 -15.38 -0.36
CA ARG A 681 -10.28 -14.03 -0.87
C ARG A 681 -10.01 -13.93 -2.36
N LEU A 682 -8.94 -14.54 -2.85
CA LEU A 682 -8.58 -14.58 -4.27
C LEU A 682 -9.67 -15.25 -5.10
N ALA A 683 -10.24 -16.35 -4.60
CA ALA A 683 -11.35 -17.05 -5.26
C ALA A 683 -12.54 -16.11 -5.53
N ARG A 684 -12.93 -15.31 -4.54
CA ARG A 684 -14.01 -14.32 -4.69
C ARG A 684 -13.64 -13.23 -5.69
N LEU A 685 -12.41 -12.72 -5.64
CA LEU A 685 -11.94 -11.66 -6.55
C LEU A 685 -11.90 -12.13 -8.01
N LEU A 686 -11.61 -13.41 -8.22
CA LEU A 686 -11.46 -14.04 -9.53
C LEU A 686 -12.76 -14.72 -10.01
N GLY A 687 -13.79 -14.79 -9.17
CA GLY A 687 -15.07 -15.42 -9.51
C GLY A 687 -14.99 -16.94 -9.69
N LEU A 688 -14.20 -17.61 -8.84
CA LEU A 688 -14.11 -19.05 -8.81
C LEU A 688 -15.39 -19.65 -8.22
N ASN A 689 -15.77 -20.83 -8.71
CA ASN A 689 -16.88 -21.60 -8.12
C ASN A 689 -16.41 -22.47 -6.94
N ASP A 690 -17.36 -22.97 -6.15
CA ASP A 690 -17.06 -23.75 -4.94
C ASP A 690 -16.26 -25.03 -5.23
N ASP A 691 -16.46 -25.71 -6.35
CA ASP A 691 -15.72 -26.92 -6.71
C ASP A 691 -14.23 -26.59 -6.92
N GLU A 692 -13.92 -25.52 -7.63
CA GLU A 692 -12.54 -25.06 -7.84
C GLU A 692 -11.88 -24.65 -6.52
N VAL A 693 -12.59 -23.94 -5.65
CA VAL A 693 -12.10 -23.56 -4.32
C VAL A 693 -11.86 -24.80 -3.45
N ASN A 694 -12.74 -25.77 -3.51
CA ASN A 694 -12.62 -27.02 -2.77
C ASN A 694 -11.43 -27.86 -3.25
N ASP A 695 -11.20 -27.93 -4.56
CA ASP A 695 -10.04 -28.63 -5.11
C ASP A 695 -8.73 -27.95 -4.74
N LEU A 696 -8.67 -26.62 -4.83
CA LEU A 696 -7.53 -25.83 -4.37
C LEU A 696 -7.30 -26.00 -2.87
N THR A 697 -8.35 -25.98 -2.04
CA THR A 697 -8.24 -26.21 -0.60
C THR A 697 -7.56 -27.55 -0.30
N LYS A 698 -8.04 -28.64 -0.92
CA LYS A 698 -7.45 -29.98 -0.74
C LYS A 698 -5.99 -30.04 -1.21
N ALA A 699 -5.70 -29.41 -2.34
CA ALA A 699 -4.35 -29.41 -2.90
C ALA A 699 -3.36 -28.65 -2.02
N ILE A 700 -3.76 -27.48 -1.51
CA ILE A 700 -2.92 -26.69 -0.59
C ILE A 700 -2.71 -27.47 0.71
N LEU A 701 -3.76 -28.03 1.32
CA LEU A 701 -3.61 -28.86 2.51
C LEU A 701 -2.67 -30.05 2.28
N ALA A 702 -2.74 -30.67 1.13
CA ALA A 702 -1.84 -31.77 0.77
C ALA A 702 -0.38 -31.27 0.59
N ALA A 703 -0.17 -30.06 0.06
CA ALA A 703 1.15 -29.45 -0.04
C ALA A 703 1.74 -29.13 1.33
N GLU A 704 0.90 -28.75 2.30
CA GLU A 704 1.27 -28.57 3.70
C GLU A 704 1.37 -29.89 4.51
N GLY A 705 1.26 -31.04 3.84
CA GLY A 705 1.30 -32.34 4.50
C GLY A 705 0.13 -32.62 5.46
N ARG A 706 -0.99 -31.90 5.30
CA ARG A 706 -2.14 -31.98 6.21
C ARG A 706 -3.38 -32.57 5.54
N GLY A 707 -4.11 -33.40 6.28
CA GLY A 707 -5.40 -33.93 5.85
C GLY A 707 -6.56 -33.03 6.29
N LEU A 708 -7.61 -32.93 5.47
CA LEU A 708 -8.80 -32.11 5.77
C LEU A 708 -9.43 -32.40 7.14
N PRO A 709 -9.65 -33.68 7.57
CA PRO A 709 -10.20 -33.95 8.90
C PRO A 709 -9.32 -33.42 10.05
N ALA A 710 -7.99 -33.58 9.91
CA ALA A 710 -7.05 -33.11 10.94
C ALA A 710 -7.06 -31.59 11.08
N VAL A 711 -7.24 -30.86 9.95
CA VAL A 711 -7.36 -29.41 9.97
C VAL A 711 -8.68 -28.96 10.57
N GLN A 712 -9.79 -29.66 10.29
CA GLN A 712 -11.09 -29.36 10.88
C GLN A 712 -11.06 -29.55 12.41
N ASP A 713 -10.43 -30.61 12.91
CA ASP A 713 -10.21 -30.83 14.34
C ASP A 713 -9.25 -29.78 14.93
N GLY A 714 -8.21 -29.43 14.20
CA GLY A 714 -7.23 -28.41 14.56
C GLY A 714 -7.84 -27.02 14.74
N ILE A 715 -8.84 -26.65 13.92
CA ILE A 715 -9.60 -25.39 14.08
C ILE A 715 -10.22 -25.32 15.48
N THR A 716 -10.92 -26.39 15.90
CA THR A 716 -11.54 -26.45 17.21
C THR A 716 -10.49 -26.38 18.33
N THR A 717 -9.37 -27.04 18.15
CA THR A 717 -8.25 -27.01 19.11
C THR A 717 -7.66 -25.62 19.23
N ALA A 718 -7.30 -24.99 18.11
CA ALA A 718 -6.72 -23.65 18.10
C ALA A 718 -7.66 -22.60 18.73
N MET A 719 -8.93 -22.59 18.34
CA MET A 719 -9.91 -21.63 18.82
C MET A 719 -10.16 -21.73 20.34
N ASN A 720 -10.06 -22.92 20.92
CA ASN A 720 -10.30 -23.15 22.33
C ASN A 720 -9.01 -23.23 23.18
N TYR A 721 -7.84 -23.07 22.56
CA TYR A 721 -6.55 -23.21 23.25
C TYR A 721 -6.35 -22.05 24.23
N THR A 722 -6.32 -22.37 25.54
CA THR A 722 -6.24 -21.35 26.58
C THR A 722 -4.82 -20.86 26.80
N GLY A 723 -4.67 -19.64 27.33
CA GLY A 723 -3.36 -19.13 27.68
C GLY A 723 -2.64 -19.94 28.76
N LYS A 724 -3.36 -20.74 29.56
CA LYS A 724 -2.77 -21.69 30.49
C LYS A 724 -2.18 -22.89 29.75
N GLU A 725 -2.92 -23.46 28.81
CA GLU A 725 -2.45 -24.59 27.98
C GLU A 725 -1.24 -24.22 27.15
N ILE A 726 -1.21 -22.99 26.60
CA ILE A 726 -0.03 -22.45 25.90
C ILE A 726 1.20 -22.50 26.83
N ARG A 727 1.08 -21.97 28.03
CA ARG A 727 2.18 -21.95 28.99
C ARG A 727 2.59 -23.35 29.42
N ASP A 728 1.65 -24.21 29.67
CA ASP A 728 1.92 -25.61 30.07
C ASP A 728 2.62 -26.37 28.93
N HIS A 729 2.20 -26.15 27.68
CA HIS A 729 2.88 -26.70 26.50
C HIS A 729 4.33 -26.21 26.38
N LEU A 730 4.53 -24.92 26.48
CA LEU A 730 5.88 -24.32 26.37
C LEU A 730 6.81 -24.76 27.49
N ARG A 731 6.30 -24.92 28.72
CA ARG A 731 7.06 -25.46 29.87
C ARG A 731 7.42 -26.94 29.68
N SER A 732 6.49 -27.74 29.14
CA SER A 732 6.72 -29.18 28.92
C SER A 732 7.75 -29.47 27.84
N ALA A 733 7.88 -28.55 26.86
CA ALA A 733 8.82 -28.70 25.76
C ALA A 733 10.28 -28.29 26.11
N ASP A 734 10.54 -27.89 27.36
CA ASP A 734 11.84 -27.33 27.83
C ASP A 734 12.43 -26.23 26.91
N ARG A 735 11.55 -25.62 26.14
CA ARG A 735 11.91 -24.64 25.08
C ARG A 735 11.66 -23.19 25.49
N PHE A 736 10.92 -23.01 26.61
CA PHE A 736 10.52 -21.67 27.03
C PHE A 736 11.47 -21.16 28.12
N PRO A 737 12.20 -20.07 27.88
CA PRO A 737 13.08 -19.50 28.88
C PRO A 737 12.26 -19.08 30.11
N PRO A 738 12.67 -19.45 31.35
CA PRO A 738 11.99 -19.05 32.59
C PRO A 738 11.78 -17.53 32.74
N ALA A 739 12.63 -16.74 32.08
CA ALA A 739 12.55 -15.28 32.08
C ALA A 739 11.37 -14.74 31.25
N LEU A 740 11.03 -15.40 30.13
CA LEU A 740 9.85 -15.05 29.35
C LEU A 740 8.56 -15.46 30.07
N ASP A 741 8.58 -16.57 30.79
CA ASP A 741 7.46 -16.98 31.63
C ASP A 741 7.18 -15.94 32.73
N ALA A 742 8.21 -15.46 33.41
CA ALA A 742 8.10 -14.38 34.41
C ALA A 742 7.62 -13.06 33.79
N LEU A 743 8.08 -12.71 32.57
CA LEU A 743 7.63 -11.53 31.85
C LEU A 743 6.13 -11.62 31.47
N PHE A 744 5.69 -12.79 30.99
CA PHE A 744 4.31 -13.01 30.65
C PHE A 744 3.39 -13.08 31.86
N ASP A 745 3.86 -13.60 33.02
CA ASP A 745 3.12 -13.55 34.26
C ASP A 745 3.00 -12.12 34.81
N LEU A 746 4.03 -11.29 34.65
CA LEU A 746 4.00 -9.87 34.98
C LEU A 746 3.00 -9.10 34.10
N LEU A 747 2.99 -9.35 32.78
CA LEU A 747 2.06 -8.71 31.86
C LEU A 747 0.61 -9.15 32.02
N ARG A 748 0.35 -10.27 32.71
CA ARG A 748 -0.98 -10.86 32.93
C ARG A 748 -1.52 -10.72 34.36
N SER A 749 -0.73 -10.18 35.30
CA SER A 749 -1.17 -10.13 36.69
C SER A 749 -2.37 -9.19 36.90
N ASP A 750 -3.59 -9.72 36.71
CA ASP A 750 -4.83 -9.12 37.14
C ASP A 750 -5.03 -9.21 38.69
N ALA A 751 -4.03 -9.61 39.45
CA ALA A 751 -4.13 -9.81 40.88
C ALA A 751 -3.76 -8.53 41.66
N PRO A 752 -4.66 -8.02 42.50
CA PRO A 752 -4.43 -6.83 43.32
C PRO A 752 -3.59 -7.12 44.57
N THR A 753 -2.53 -7.91 44.47
CA THR A 753 -1.58 -8.11 45.58
C THR A 753 -0.27 -7.49 45.21
N ASN A 754 -0.14 -6.24 45.61
CA ASN A 754 1.03 -5.39 45.45
C ASN A 754 2.28 -5.93 46.18
N PRO A 755 3.24 -6.54 45.49
CA PRO A 755 4.62 -6.34 45.80
C PRO A 755 5.07 -4.99 45.22
N PRO A 756 6.02 -4.27 45.82
CA PRO A 756 6.42 -2.98 45.26
C PRO A 756 7.07 -3.19 43.91
N LEU A 757 6.62 -2.42 42.91
CA LEU A 757 7.06 -2.37 41.52
C LEU A 757 8.60 -2.50 41.33
N ARG A 758 9.40 -2.00 42.31
CA ARG A 758 10.85 -2.15 42.35
C ARG A 758 11.32 -3.60 42.48
N THR A 759 10.61 -4.43 43.22
CA THR A 759 10.95 -5.85 43.41
C THR A 759 10.66 -6.61 42.11
N GLU A 760 9.53 -6.36 41.49
CA GLU A 760 9.14 -7.02 40.24
C GLU A 760 10.06 -6.66 39.07
N ILE A 761 10.45 -5.39 38.93
CA ILE A 761 11.41 -4.95 37.91
C ILE A 761 12.80 -5.51 38.22
N HIS A 762 13.19 -5.58 39.49
CA HIS A 762 14.43 -6.23 39.88
C HIS A 762 14.42 -7.72 39.56
N ASP A 763 13.33 -8.41 39.84
CA ASP A 763 13.18 -9.84 39.60
C ASP A 763 13.12 -10.13 38.10
N LEU A 764 12.46 -9.27 37.29
CA LEU A 764 12.49 -9.30 35.83
C LEU A 764 13.92 -9.07 35.29
N GLY A 765 14.61 -8.06 35.80
CA GLY A 765 16.01 -7.79 35.44
C GLY A 765 16.92 -8.94 35.79
N GLN A 766 16.70 -9.61 36.95
CA GLN A 766 17.45 -10.79 37.36
C GLN A 766 17.10 -11.98 36.47
N ALA A 767 15.83 -12.22 36.13
CA ALA A 767 15.39 -13.32 35.28
C ALA A 767 15.93 -13.17 33.84
N VAL A 768 15.93 -11.96 33.30
CA VAL A 768 16.55 -11.66 31.99
C VAL A 768 18.08 -11.83 32.09
N SER A 769 18.71 -11.40 33.17
CA SER A 769 20.15 -11.60 33.42
C SER A 769 20.55 -13.08 33.51
N ASP A 770 19.72 -13.90 34.18
CA ASP A 770 19.94 -15.34 34.29
C ASP A 770 19.75 -16.07 32.96
N LEU A 771 18.79 -15.62 32.12
CA LEU A 771 18.64 -16.12 30.77
C LEU A 771 19.89 -15.86 29.92
N LEU A 772 20.39 -14.63 30.00
CA LEU A 772 21.58 -14.21 29.24
C LEU A 772 22.89 -14.86 29.77
N ALA A 773 22.98 -15.13 31.06
CA ALA A 773 24.09 -15.90 31.63
C ALA A 773 24.10 -17.35 31.13
N ARG A 774 22.94 -17.98 30.98
CA ARG A 774 22.83 -19.33 30.38
C ARG A 774 23.20 -19.36 28.91
N SER A 775 23.09 -18.23 28.20
CA SER A 775 23.53 -18.09 26.81
C SER A 775 25.02 -17.81 26.62
N GLY A 776 25.84 -17.86 27.69
CA GLY A 776 27.30 -17.74 27.65
C GLY A 776 27.87 -16.33 27.78
N HIS A 777 27.07 -15.33 28.18
CA HIS A 777 27.50 -13.93 28.28
C HIS A 777 27.53 -13.41 29.73
N GLU A 778 28.40 -13.88 30.56
CA GLU A 778 28.40 -13.63 32.02
C GLU A 778 28.84 -12.23 32.52
N GLY A 779 29.41 -11.39 31.72
CA GLY A 779 30.05 -10.19 32.27
C GLY A 779 29.37 -8.86 31.98
N HIS A 780 29.06 -8.58 30.74
CA HIS A 780 28.56 -7.27 30.30
C HIS A 780 27.06 -7.10 30.37
N VAL A 781 26.31 -8.15 30.26
CA VAL A 781 24.85 -8.16 30.14
C VAL A 781 24.17 -7.69 31.42
N LYS A 782 24.64 -8.17 32.58
CA LYS A 782 24.08 -7.84 33.89
C LYS A 782 24.08 -6.35 34.17
N HIS A 783 25.12 -5.64 33.72
CA HIS A 783 25.29 -4.22 33.98
C HIS A 783 24.38 -3.37 33.05
N HIS A 784 24.18 -3.77 31.78
CA HIS A 784 23.35 -3.04 30.84
C HIS A 784 21.87 -3.22 31.11
N VAL A 785 21.41 -4.44 31.33
CA VAL A 785 19.99 -4.72 31.66
C VAL A 785 19.56 -4.04 32.95
N LEU A 786 20.42 -4.11 34.00
CA LEU A 786 20.16 -3.41 35.26
C LEU A 786 20.22 -1.88 35.11
N ARG A 787 21.14 -1.38 34.27
CA ARG A 787 21.22 0.05 33.95
C ARG A 787 19.99 0.54 33.20
N ASP A 788 19.52 -0.21 32.22
CA ASP A 788 18.38 0.19 31.37
C ASP A 788 17.05 0.04 32.13
N ALA A 789 16.90 -0.97 32.95
CA ALA A 789 15.83 -1.07 33.93
C ALA A 789 15.86 0.10 34.94
N ALA A 790 17.05 0.47 35.42
CA ALA A 790 17.22 1.62 36.32
C ALA A 790 16.95 2.96 35.61
N LEU A 791 17.22 3.09 34.32
CA LEU A 791 16.86 4.27 33.50
C LEU A 791 15.34 4.39 33.33
N ILE A 792 14.65 3.29 33.09
CA ILE A 792 13.17 3.25 33.05
C ILE A 792 12.61 3.70 34.39
N ILE A 793 13.15 3.20 35.51
CA ILE A 793 12.72 3.59 36.88
C ILE A 793 13.04 5.06 37.21
N ARG A 794 14.14 5.61 36.68
CA ARG A 794 14.59 6.98 36.93
C ARG A 794 14.01 8.01 35.98
N HIS A 795 13.23 7.60 34.99
CA HIS A 795 12.61 8.56 34.07
C HIS A 795 11.76 9.58 34.83
N PRO A 796 11.83 10.89 34.51
CA PRO A 796 11.09 11.95 35.22
C PRO A 796 9.58 11.70 35.34
N PHE A 797 9.02 10.95 34.42
CA PHE A 797 7.62 10.51 34.43
C PHE A 797 7.23 9.78 35.72
N TRP A 798 8.15 8.98 36.30
CA TRP A 798 7.89 8.20 37.50
C TRP A 798 8.06 9.00 38.81
N LYS A 799 8.66 10.20 38.78
CA LYS A 799 8.80 11.07 39.95
C LYS A 799 7.47 11.64 40.44
N HIS A 800 6.44 11.64 39.57
CA HIS A 800 5.12 12.14 39.91
C HIS A 800 4.13 11.07 40.35
N VAL A 801 4.54 9.81 40.43
CA VAL A 801 3.70 8.66 40.81
C VAL A 801 4.06 8.11 42.21
N GLU A 802 5.03 8.69 42.93
CA GLU A 802 5.24 8.36 44.35
C GLU A 802 4.13 9.02 45.17
N PRO A 803 3.29 8.21 45.92
CA PRO A 803 2.41 8.82 46.88
C PRO A 803 3.25 9.48 47.98
N ASP A 804 2.93 10.71 48.29
CA ASP A 804 3.46 11.44 49.44
C ASP A 804 3.41 10.57 50.70
N ARG A 805 4.55 10.41 51.34
CA ARG A 805 4.66 10.08 52.73
C ARG A 805 4.82 11.35 53.52
#